data_ef52a6b2ae47f3fc8448da5ab35dc6e1
#
_entry.id   ef52a6b2ae47f3fc8448da5ab35dc6e1
#
_cell.length_a   1.000
_cell.length_b   1.000
_cell.length_c   1.000
_cell.angle_alpha   90.00
_cell.angle_beta   90.00
_cell.angle_gamma   90.00
#
_symmetry.space_group_name_H-M   'P 1'
#
loop_
_entity.id
_entity.type
_entity.pdbx_description
1 polymer ?
#
loop_
_entity_poly.entity_id
_entity_poly.type
_entity_poly.pdbx_seq_one_letter_code
_entity_poly.pdbx_strand_id
1 'polypeptide(L)'
;MCDCTDHKDEIPAYDAQAIESRWMKAWEDSNLFAVDTDDSKPKKYVLEMFPYPSGDLHMGHARNYTIGDAMARQARMRGYDVLHPIGFDAFGLPAENAAIKHNTQAAAWTYKNMDQALSTMKRMGFSYDLDRMVKTCSPGYYRWGQWIFEKMWEKGLVYRKKNPVNWCPTCKTVLANEQVTEGKCWRCGTEPEKRDLEQWYFKITEYSQELLDDLEKLPGWPERVKQMQANWIGRSEGAEVDFTLCDKDGEPIEGDEGKITVFTTRADTLFGVSFFVLAPEYARLHELVEGTEYEEAVTKIVEDSKHISAVERAQGTLEKHGAFTGRYVVNPVNGEKVPVWVADYVVADYGTGAVMAVPCGDQRDFEFARKYDLPIVPIILDDDDRAAVEASGETIDTFHAETVDWDCAHAAEGTLVQSGKYTGMRGGKHSEGEAAIVADLEAMGCGRRKVEFRLRDWLISRQRYWGNPIPAIHCEHCGIVPVPEDQLPVTLPENLDLGAGETLAECKEFYETTCPVCGRPAKRETDTMDTFTCSSWYYLRYTDPHNTELPFSSEAADRWMPVDNYIGGIEHAILHLLYSRFFTKALRDLGLLSVDEPFTNLLCQGMVKDENGDTMSKSKGNVVPPSSVIEPYGADTMRLAILFIAPPEKDFDWDPKAVEGANRFIKRAWRIVWQLVQSGDANVAFDKSVLDETAMKLYRERHRTIAKCTEDFDRGQFNTAISAVMELVNAASAYLNATEGADRDKALCYGVAKDIVSVLAPICPFWADELWHEALGCEGNAYTAAWPEFDLAESIEDTVQIVVQVLGKVRGRIDVARDASNEEMQAAAEAAVAKWTEGKTVVKAICVPGKLVNLVVK
;
A
#
# COMPACT_ATOMS: atom_id res chain seq x y z
N MET A 1 6.01 -65.72 -8.27
CA MET A 1 5.92 -65.13 -9.63
C MET A 1 4.78 -64.13 -9.51
N CYS A 2 5.11 -62.89 -9.21
CA CYS A 2 4.15 -61.80 -9.35
C CYS A 2 4.15 -61.37 -10.79
N ASP A 3 3.01 -61.47 -11.41
CA ASP A 3 2.75 -60.97 -12.77
C ASP A 3 2.83 -59.45 -12.73
N CYS A 4 3.98 -58.90 -13.14
CA CYS A 4 4.12 -57.52 -13.52
C CYS A 4 3.63 -57.39 -14.95
N THR A 5 2.32 -57.36 -15.11
CA THR A 5 1.73 -56.96 -16.40
C THR A 5 1.92 -55.48 -16.56
N ASP A 6 2.57 -55.09 -17.67
CA ASP A 6 2.79 -53.75 -18.16
C ASP A 6 1.49 -52.92 -18.20
N HIS A 7 1.24 -52.06 -17.20
CA HIS A 7 0.20 -51.04 -17.23
C HIS A 7 0.75 -49.69 -17.81
N LYS A 8 1.71 -49.74 -18.76
CA LYS A 8 2.31 -48.51 -19.29
C LYS A 8 1.41 -47.70 -20.23
N ASP A 9 0.26 -48.23 -20.63
CA ASP A 9 -0.62 -47.59 -21.63
C ASP A 9 -1.79 -46.82 -21.06
N GLU A 10 -2.08 -46.93 -19.75
CA GLU A 10 -3.23 -46.28 -19.14
C GLU A 10 -2.81 -44.98 -18.39
N ILE A 11 -3.32 -43.84 -18.83
CA ILE A 11 -3.07 -42.54 -18.20
C ILE A 11 -3.77 -42.55 -16.83
N PRO A 12 -3.05 -42.34 -15.70
CA PRO A 12 -3.65 -42.30 -14.39
C PRO A 12 -4.61 -41.13 -14.27
N ALA A 13 -5.72 -41.36 -13.54
CA ALA A 13 -6.66 -40.29 -13.25
C ALA A 13 -6.02 -39.24 -12.34
N TYR A 14 -6.26 -37.95 -12.60
CA TYR A 14 -5.82 -36.88 -11.71
C TYR A 14 -6.64 -36.89 -10.42
N ASP A 15 -6.02 -37.26 -9.29
CA ASP A 15 -6.57 -37.25 -7.95
C ASP A 15 -5.85 -36.20 -7.10
N ALA A 16 -6.42 -34.99 -7.06
CA ALA A 16 -5.82 -33.87 -6.34
C ALA A 16 -5.57 -34.18 -4.86
N GLN A 17 -6.50 -34.82 -4.17
CA GLN A 17 -6.40 -35.07 -2.72
C GLN A 17 -5.27 -36.06 -2.38
N ALA A 18 -5.12 -37.11 -3.16
CA ALA A 18 -4.04 -38.09 -2.96
C ALA A 18 -2.68 -37.46 -3.26
N ILE A 19 -2.56 -36.69 -4.34
CA ILE A 19 -1.33 -36.02 -4.77
C ILE A 19 -0.91 -34.96 -3.75
N GLU A 20 -1.83 -34.08 -3.34
CA GLU A 20 -1.56 -33.03 -2.34
C GLU A 20 -1.12 -33.60 -1.00
N SER A 21 -1.77 -34.64 -0.51
CA SER A 21 -1.41 -35.29 0.75
C SER A 21 0.00 -35.89 0.72
N ARG A 22 0.38 -36.51 -0.41
CA ARG A 22 1.71 -37.08 -0.61
C ARG A 22 2.80 -36.02 -0.63
N TRP A 23 2.63 -34.99 -1.44
CA TRP A 23 3.68 -33.97 -1.64
C TRP A 23 3.78 -33.02 -0.45
N MET A 24 2.68 -32.64 0.17
CA MET A 24 2.72 -31.83 1.39
C MET A 24 3.60 -32.52 2.46
N LYS A 25 3.41 -33.85 2.65
CA LYS A 25 4.24 -34.61 3.57
C LYS A 25 5.71 -34.69 3.13
N ALA A 26 5.98 -34.91 1.86
CA ALA A 26 7.34 -34.99 1.33
C ALA A 26 8.11 -33.68 1.49
N TRP A 27 7.45 -32.55 1.25
CA TRP A 27 8.04 -31.21 1.43
C TRP A 27 8.33 -30.91 2.90
N GLU A 28 7.42 -31.28 3.82
CA GLU A 28 7.64 -31.14 5.27
C GLU A 28 8.81 -32.01 5.75
N ASP A 29 8.81 -33.30 5.40
CA ASP A 29 9.83 -34.25 5.84
C ASP A 29 11.25 -33.84 5.36
N SER A 30 11.36 -33.14 4.23
CA SER A 30 12.63 -32.66 3.65
C SER A 30 13.00 -31.23 4.05
N ASN A 31 12.14 -30.51 4.75
CA ASN A 31 12.29 -29.07 5.03
C ASN A 31 12.64 -28.25 3.75
N LEU A 32 11.94 -28.58 2.68
CA LEU A 32 12.30 -28.21 1.30
C LEU A 32 12.39 -26.71 1.04
N PHE A 33 11.68 -25.89 1.81
CA PHE A 33 11.55 -24.45 1.61
C PHE A 33 12.49 -23.61 2.47
N ALA A 34 13.28 -24.25 3.32
CA ALA A 34 14.30 -23.57 4.13
C ALA A 34 15.28 -22.78 3.24
N VAL A 35 15.64 -21.60 3.71
CA VAL A 35 16.65 -20.77 3.04
C VAL A 35 18.02 -21.42 3.14
N ASP A 36 18.70 -21.55 2.01
CA ASP A 36 20.03 -22.18 1.90
C ASP A 36 21.17 -21.23 2.32
N THR A 37 20.93 -19.92 2.39
CA THR A 37 21.93 -18.89 2.72
C THR A 37 23.23 -19.01 1.90
N ASP A 38 23.10 -19.29 0.60
CA ASP A 38 24.23 -19.43 -0.32
C ASP A 38 24.63 -18.07 -0.89
N ASP A 39 25.75 -17.53 -0.40
CA ASP A 39 26.28 -16.24 -0.82
C ASP A 39 26.71 -16.16 -2.28
N SER A 40 26.85 -17.32 -2.96
CA SER A 40 27.19 -17.37 -4.39
C SER A 40 25.99 -17.09 -5.28
N LYS A 41 24.75 -17.20 -4.76
CA LYS A 41 23.53 -16.96 -5.50
C LYS A 41 23.02 -15.54 -5.30
N PRO A 42 22.41 -14.92 -6.32
CA PRO A 42 21.71 -13.65 -6.13
C PRO A 42 20.53 -13.86 -5.17
N LYS A 43 20.32 -12.90 -4.26
CA LYS A 43 19.22 -12.96 -3.29
C LYS A 43 17.90 -12.53 -3.92
N LYS A 44 16.80 -13.08 -3.40
CA LYS A 44 15.44 -12.61 -3.67
C LYS A 44 14.62 -12.71 -2.40
N TYR A 45 14.16 -11.57 -1.87
CA TYR A 45 13.29 -11.53 -0.71
C TYR A 45 11.86 -11.22 -1.17
N VAL A 46 10.98 -12.21 -1.09
CA VAL A 46 9.55 -12.08 -1.40
C VAL A 46 8.78 -12.13 -0.11
N LEU A 47 7.93 -11.15 0.14
CA LEU A 47 7.20 -11.04 1.40
C LEU A 47 5.79 -10.51 1.18
N GLU A 48 4.82 -11.21 1.72
CA GLU A 48 3.44 -10.74 1.85
C GLU A 48 3.20 -10.18 3.25
N MET A 49 2.27 -9.23 3.34
CA MET A 49 1.80 -8.78 4.64
C MET A 49 1.21 -9.96 5.41
N PHE A 50 1.75 -10.23 6.59
CA PHE A 50 1.32 -11.34 7.41
C PHE A 50 -0.09 -11.13 8.01
N PRO A 51 -0.85 -12.21 8.24
CA PRO A 51 -2.24 -12.10 8.67
C PRO A 51 -2.38 -11.82 10.17
N TYR A 52 -3.51 -11.19 10.52
CA TYR A 52 -4.03 -11.20 11.88
C TYR A 52 -4.76 -12.53 12.15
N PRO A 53 -4.41 -13.28 13.23
CA PRO A 53 -5.05 -14.56 13.53
C PRO A 53 -6.42 -14.37 14.19
N SER A 54 -7.33 -13.70 13.50
CA SER A 54 -8.69 -13.37 13.98
C SER A 54 -9.74 -14.41 13.59
N GLY A 55 -9.33 -15.58 13.11
CA GLY A 55 -10.13 -16.70 12.62
C GLY A 55 -9.60 -17.20 11.27
N ASP A 56 -10.41 -18.00 10.56
CA ASP A 56 -10.02 -18.65 9.32
C ASP A 56 -9.57 -17.67 8.23
N LEU A 57 -8.66 -18.13 7.38
CA LEU A 57 -8.26 -17.43 6.17
C LEU A 57 -9.43 -17.38 5.17
N HIS A 58 -9.47 -16.37 4.33
CA HIS A 58 -10.45 -16.22 3.26
C HIS A 58 -9.77 -16.03 1.91
N MET A 59 -10.54 -16.02 0.83
CA MET A 59 -10.03 -15.93 -0.54
C MET A 59 -9.15 -14.69 -0.80
N GLY A 60 -9.35 -13.58 -0.07
CA GLY A 60 -8.46 -12.43 -0.13
C GLY A 60 -7.05 -12.74 0.36
N HIS A 61 -6.91 -13.50 1.46
CA HIS A 61 -5.62 -14.01 1.93
C HIS A 61 -5.03 -15.01 0.94
N ALA A 62 -5.86 -15.96 0.44
CA ALA A 62 -5.41 -16.94 -0.54
C ALA A 62 -4.83 -16.26 -1.79
N ARG A 63 -5.46 -15.16 -2.25
CA ARG A 63 -4.95 -14.36 -3.38
C ARG A 63 -3.58 -13.74 -3.08
N ASN A 64 -3.46 -13.03 -1.97
CA ASN A 64 -2.23 -12.37 -1.56
C ASN A 64 -1.06 -13.35 -1.54
N TYR A 65 -1.24 -14.45 -0.82
CA TYR A 65 -0.19 -15.46 -0.62
C TYR A 65 0.11 -16.29 -1.87
N THR A 66 -0.89 -16.56 -2.72
CA THR A 66 -0.66 -17.27 -3.99
C THR A 66 0.19 -16.44 -4.96
N ILE A 67 0.01 -15.12 -4.99
CA ILE A 67 0.81 -14.21 -5.83
C ILE A 67 2.27 -14.27 -5.40
N GLY A 68 2.56 -14.08 -4.11
CA GLY A 68 3.94 -14.11 -3.59
C GLY A 68 4.58 -15.48 -3.73
N ASP A 69 3.86 -16.54 -3.43
CA ASP A 69 4.38 -17.91 -3.57
C ASP A 69 4.75 -18.24 -5.03
N ALA A 70 3.94 -17.80 -6.01
CA ALA A 70 4.26 -17.99 -7.42
C ALA A 70 5.54 -17.25 -7.82
N MET A 71 5.74 -16.01 -7.32
CA MET A 71 6.97 -15.24 -7.53
C MET A 71 8.18 -15.91 -6.86
N ALA A 72 8.04 -16.37 -5.62
CA ALA A 72 9.10 -17.01 -4.86
C ALA A 72 9.57 -18.33 -5.54
N ARG A 73 8.62 -19.14 -5.98
CA ARG A 73 8.91 -20.40 -6.69
C ARG A 73 9.63 -20.16 -8.01
N GLN A 74 9.13 -19.24 -8.82
CA GLN A 74 9.75 -18.90 -10.09
C GLN A 74 11.17 -18.32 -9.89
N ALA A 75 11.39 -17.49 -8.86
CA ALA A 75 12.71 -16.98 -8.55
C ALA A 75 13.71 -18.10 -8.17
N ARG A 76 13.28 -19.11 -7.40
CA ARG A 76 14.12 -20.29 -7.12
C ARG A 76 14.52 -21.05 -8.39
N MET A 77 13.57 -21.30 -9.27
CA MET A 77 13.82 -21.93 -10.58
C MET A 77 14.79 -21.12 -11.44
N ARG A 78 14.85 -19.80 -11.24
CA ARG A 78 15.83 -18.92 -11.91
C ARG A 78 17.18 -18.84 -11.20
N GLY A 79 17.40 -19.64 -10.16
CA GLY A 79 18.67 -19.77 -9.47
C GLY A 79 18.92 -18.74 -8.37
N TYR A 80 17.89 -18.01 -7.91
CA TYR A 80 18.00 -17.12 -6.78
C TYR A 80 18.01 -17.91 -5.45
N ASP A 81 18.73 -17.37 -4.47
CA ASP A 81 18.53 -17.70 -3.06
C ASP A 81 17.31 -16.91 -2.57
N VAL A 82 16.24 -17.60 -2.18
CA VAL A 82 14.93 -16.96 -1.94
C VAL A 82 14.56 -17.03 -0.48
N LEU A 83 14.43 -15.86 0.15
CA LEU A 83 13.81 -15.69 1.45
C LEU A 83 12.31 -15.46 1.26
N HIS A 84 11.49 -16.42 1.68
CA HIS A 84 10.03 -16.39 1.61
C HIS A 84 9.43 -16.84 2.93
N PRO A 85 9.43 -15.99 3.97
CA PRO A 85 8.94 -16.30 5.29
C PRO A 85 7.46 -15.95 5.46
N ILE A 86 6.86 -16.51 6.52
CA ILE A 86 5.52 -16.13 6.98
C ILE A 86 5.48 -16.04 8.51
N GLY A 87 4.54 -15.30 9.04
CA GLY A 87 4.29 -15.18 10.48
C GLY A 87 2.88 -14.68 10.76
N PHE A 88 2.68 -14.17 11.97
CA PHE A 88 1.38 -13.68 12.40
C PHE A 88 1.52 -12.37 13.17
N ASP A 89 0.75 -11.34 12.75
CA ASP A 89 0.53 -10.15 13.57
C ASP A 89 -0.55 -10.45 14.59
N ALA A 90 -0.13 -10.84 15.79
CA ALA A 90 -0.97 -11.61 16.70
C ALA A 90 -1.48 -10.83 17.90
N PHE A 91 -1.14 -9.53 18.01
CA PHE A 91 -1.68 -8.64 19.03
C PHE A 91 -2.94 -7.89 18.57
N GLY A 92 -3.63 -7.27 19.50
CA GLY A 92 -4.69 -6.29 19.26
C GLY A 92 -6.11 -6.75 19.58
N LEU A 93 -7.02 -5.80 19.44
CA LEU A 93 -8.45 -5.90 19.73
C LEU A 93 -9.22 -7.11 19.19
N PRO A 94 -8.92 -7.67 18.00
CA PRO A 94 -9.70 -8.81 17.52
C PRO A 94 -9.61 -10.01 18.42
N ALA A 95 -8.42 -10.28 18.97
CA ALA A 95 -8.21 -11.40 19.87
C ALA A 95 -8.89 -11.16 21.24
N GLU A 96 -8.80 -9.95 21.78
CA GLU A 96 -9.49 -9.59 23.02
C GLU A 96 -11.02 -9.69 22.89
N ASN A 97 -11.59 -9.09 21.84
CA ASN A 97 -13.02 -9.10 21.61
C ASN A 97 -13.55 -10.53 21.41
N ALA A 98 -12.78 -11.37 20.71
CA ALA A 98 -13.10 -12.77 20.53
C ALA A 98 -12.99 -13.55 21.86
N ALA A 99 -11.97 -13.28 22.65
CA ALA A 99 -11.79 -13.88 23.96
C ALA A 99 -12.97 -13.56 24.90
N ILE A 100 -13.40 -12.30 24.96
CA ILE A 100 -14.58 -11.87 25.70
C ILE A 100 -15.84 -12.57 25.17
N LYS A 101 -16.06 -12.55 23.86
CA LYS A 101 -17.24 -13.14 23.21
C LYS A 101 -17.37 -14.65 23.45
N HIS A 102 -16.23 -15.35 23.43
CA HIS A 102 -16.18 -16.82 23.54
C HIS A 102 -15.81 -17.32 24.94
N ASN A 103 -15.71 -16.41 25.91
CA ASN A 103 -15.30 -16.68 27.29
C ASN A 103 -14.02 -17.55 27.38
N THR A 104 -12.99 -17.09 26.67
CA THR A 104 -11.66 -17.72 26.60
C THR A 104 -10.56 -16.70 26.79
N GLN A 105 -9.33 -17.13 26.97
CA GLN A 105 -8.19 -16.21 27.05
C GLN A 105 -7.72 -15.76 25.67
N ALA A 106 -7.25 -14.49 25.56
CA ALA A 106 -6.78 -13.92 24.30
C ALA A 106 -5.59 -14.72 23.71
N ALA A 107 -4.65 -15.13 24.55
CA ALA A 107 -3.53 -15.97 24.15
C ALA A 107 -4.00 -17.31 23.54
N ALA A 108 -4.83 -18.06 24.27
CA ALA A 108 -5.33 -19.36 23.84
C ALA A 108 -6.11 -19.27 22.52
N TRP A 109 -6.96 -18.25 22.38
CA TRP A 109 -7.68 -17.98 21.15
C TRP A 109 -6.73 -17.69 19.99
N THR A 110 -5.75 -16.83 20.23
CA THR A 110 -4.79 -16.39 19.21
C THR A 110 -3.94 -17.56 18.72
N TYR A 111 -3.36 -18.34 19.61
CA TYR A 111 -2.54 -19.51 19.23
C TYR A 111 -3.35 -20.54 18.46
N LYS A 112 -4.56 -20.84 18.88
CA LYS A 112 -5.46 -21.75 18.16
C LYS A 112 -5.72 -21.28 16.73
N ASN A 113 -5.99 -20.00 16.53
CA ASN A 113 -6.23 -19.46 15.19
C ASN A 113 -4.97 -19.43 14.33
N MET A 114 -3.80 -19.21 14.92
CA MET A 114 -2.52 -19.32 14.20
C MET A 114 -2.30 -20.73 13.69
N ASP A 115 -2.50 -21.74 14.53
CA ASP A 115 -2.35 -23.15 14.15
C ASP A 115 -3.31 -23.56 13.03
N GLN A 116 -4.55 -23.08 13.10
CA GLN A 116 -5.55 -23.32 12.06
C GLN A 116 -5.19 -22.63 10.74
N ALA A 117 -4.77 -21.36 10.78
CA ALA A 117 -4.35 -20.62 9.60
C ALA A 117 -3.10 -21.26 8.96
N LEU A 118 -2.12 -21.70 9.78
CA LEU A 118 -0.94 -22.38 9.30
C LEU A 118 -1.30 -23.72 8.62
N SER A 119 -2.21 -24.49 9.19
CA SER A 119 -2.70 -25.72 8.57
C SER A 119 -3.35 -25.44 7.21
N THR A 120 -4.12 -24.37 7.09
CA THR A 120 -4.71 -23.94 5.83
C THR A 120 -3.64 -23.50 4.82
N MET A 121 -2.62 -22.74 5.24
CA MET A 121 -1.51 -22.33 4.37
C MET A 121 -0.73 -23.52 3.82
N LYS A 122 -0.47 -24.54 4.65
CA LYS A 122 0.18 -25.79 4.22
C LYS A 122 -0.66 -26.52 3.17
N ARG A 123 -1.97 -26.61 3.38
CA ARG A 123 -2.90 -27.22 2.41
C ARG A 123 -2.96 -26.44 1.09
N MET A 124 -2.73 -25.13 1.10
CA MET A 124 -2.63 -24.31 -0.11
C MET A 124 -1.30 -24.50 -0.85
N GLY A 125 -0.35 -25.23 -0.27
CA GLY A 125 0.92 -25.56 -0.91
C GLY A 125 1.90 -24.41 -1.00
N PHE A 126 1.91 -23.48 -0.04
CA PHE A 126 2.85 -22.37 -0.04
C PHE A 126 4.25 -22.76 0.35
N SER A 127 5.25 -22.16 -0.29
CA SER A 127 6.67 -22.46 -0.12
C SER A 127 7.33 -21.59 0.94
N TYR A 128 6.69 -21.46 2.10
CA TYR A 128 7.23 -20.67 3.20
C TYR A 128 8.34 -21.38 3.95
N ASP A 129 9.40 -20.65 4.29
CA ASP A 129 10.39 -21.06 5.27
C ASP A 129 9.79 -20.93 6.68
N LEU A 130 9.26 -22.03 7.20
CA LEU A 130 8.58 -22.07 8.48
C LEU A 130 9.55 -22.00 9.68
N ASP A 131 10.83 -22.29 9.50
CA ASP A 131 11.84 -22.13 10.55
C ASP A 131 12.06 -20.66 10.90
N ARG A 132 11.73 -19.76 9.96
CA ARG A 132 11.80 -18.31 10.16
C ARG A 132 10.50 -17.66 10.62
N MET A 133 9.50 -18.47 10.97
CA MET A 133 8.19 -17.96 11.38
C MET A 133 8.27 -17.09 12.62
N VAL A 134 7.67 -15.89 12.57
CA VAL A 134 7.52 -15.01 13.72
C VAL A 134 6.06 -14.92 14.17
N LYS A 135 5.88 -14.78 15.47
CA LYS A 135 4.58 -14.57 16.13
C LYS A 135 4.73 -13.32 17.00
N THR A 136 4.11 -12.19 16.62
CA THR A 136 4.35 -10.91 17.30
C THR A 136 3.97 -10.93 18.78
N CYS A 137 3.04 -11.82 19.18
CA CYS A 137 2.63 -11.99 20.59
C CYS A 137 3.55 -12.91 21.42
N SER A 138 4.59 -13.51 20.82
CA SER A 138 5.53 -14.31 21.59
C SER A 138 6.54 -13.44 22.34
N PRO A 139 6.87 -13.77 23.60
CA PRO A 139 7.88 -13.02 24.36
C PRO A 139 9.23 -12.88 23.63
N GLY A 140 9.66 -13.92 22.92
CA GLY A 140 10.87 -13.90 22.11
C GLY A 140 10.86 -12.93 20.93
N TYR A 141 9.67 -12.51 20.47
CA TYR A 141 9.52 -11.46 19.46
C TYR A 141 9.34 -10.08 20.08
N TYR A 142 8.33 -9.90 20.95
CA TYR A 142 8.01 -8.55 21.43
C TYR A 142 9.05 -7.97 22.41
N ARG A 143 9.93 -8.81 23.00
CA ARG A 143 11.13 -8.35 23.69
C ARG A 143 11.92 -7.34 22.84
N TRP A 144 12.07 -7.63 21.56
CA TRP A 144 12.83 -6.77 20.66
C TRP A 144 12.07 -5.51 20.25
N GLY A 145 10.74 -5.58 20.18
CA GLY A 145 9.91 -4.37 20.04
C GLY A 145 10.06 -3.42 21.25
N GLN A 146 10.16 -3.98 22.47
CA GLN A 146 10.43 -3.21 23.69
C GLN A 146 11.86 -2.64 23.67
N TRP A 147 12.83 -3.41 23.27
CA TRP A 147 14.23 -2.96 23.15
C TRP A 147 14.36 -1.83 22.11
N ILE A 148 13.74 -1.96 20.94
CA ILE A 148 13.71 -0.90 19.91
C ILE A 148 13.07 0.37 20.48
N PHE A 149 11.95 0.26 21.20
CA PHE A 149 11.32 1.38 21.88
C PHE A 149 12.29 2.10 22.81
N GLU A 150 13.05 1.37 23.64
CA GLU A 150 14.03 1.96 24.56
C GLU A 150 15.17 2.64 23.81
N LYS A 151 15.71 2.03 22.75
CA LYS A 151 16.75 2.67 21.92
C LYS A 151 16.27 3.92 21.22
N MET A 152 15.04 3.93 20.73
CA MET A 152 14.42 5.13 20.20
C MET A 152 14.17 6.19 21.29
N TRP A 153 13.86 5.78 22.52
CA TRP A 153 13.71 6.68 23.65
C TRP A 153 15.04 7.32 24.04
N GLU A 154 16.12 6.54 24.14
CA GLU A 154 17.48 7.05 24.36
C GLU A 154 17.91 8.06 23.29
N LYS A 155 17.49 7.85 22.05
CA LYS A 155 17.74 8.76 20.91
C LYS A 155 16.87 10.02 20.93
N GLY A 156 15.88 10.09 21.84
CA GLY A 156 14.93 11.21 21.91
C GLY A 156 13.79 11.16 20.90
N LEU A 157 13.61 10.00 20.23
CA LEU A 157 12.52 9.76 19.28
C LEU A 157 11.23 9.29 19.96
N VAL A 158 11.26 9.04 21.27
CA VAL A 158 10.08 8.68 22.08
C VAL A 158 9.88 9.71 23.18
N TYR A 159 8.65 10.11 23.40
CA TYR A 159 8.30 11.02 24.49
C TYR A 159 6.87 10.76 24.99
N ARG A 160 6.54 11.32 26.16
CA ARG A 160 5.20 11.27 26.75
C ARG A 160 4.67 12.66 26.92
N LYS A 161 3.42 12.87 26.53
CA LYS A 161 2.76 14.19 26.61
C LYS A 161 1.27 14.04 26.90
N LYS A 162 0.72 14.99 27.66
CA LYS A 162 -0.72 15.18 27.80
C LYS A 162 -1.25 15.95 26.61
N ASN A 163 -2.18 15.35 25.87
CA ASN A 163 -2.77 15.95 24.68
C ASN A 163 -4.22 15.52 24.53
N PRO A 164 -5.06 16.31 23.85
CA PRO A 164 -6.35 15.82 23.35
C PRO A 164 -6.11 14.70 22.34
N VAL A 165 -6.61 13.51 22.64
CA VAL A 165 -6.47 12.31 21.79
C VAL A 165 -7.83 11.82 21.33
N ASN A 166 -7.86 11.11 20.20
CA ASN A 166 -9.07 10.46 19.72
C ASN A 166 -9.35 9.22 20.58
N TRP A 167 -10.41 9.22 21.33
CA TRP A 167 -10.85 8.09 22.15
C TRP A 167 -12.05 7.41 21.50
N CYS A 168 -11.95 6.13 21.21
CA CYS A 168 -13.10 5.35 20.75
C CYS A 168 -13.88 4.78 21.95
N PRO A 169 -15.12 5.23 22.21
CA PRO A 169 -15.89 4.76 23.38
C PRO A 169 -16.31 3.30 23.28
N THR A 170 -16.51 2.79 22.05
CA THR A 170 -16.85 1.38 21.80
C THR A 170 -15.63 0.47 21.98
N CYS A 171 -14.50 0.86 21.38
CA CYS A 171 -13.26 0.12 21.52
C CYS A 171 -12.57 0.37 22.88
N LYS A 172 -12.97 1.37 23.63
CA LYS A 172 -12.38 1.79 24.91
C LYS A 172 -10.87 1.98 24.86
N THR A 173 -10.38 2.65 23.82
CA THR A 173 -8.96 2.89 23.60
C THR A 173 -8.73 4.15 22.77
N VAL A 174 -7.52 4.69 22.87
CA VAL A 174 -7.04 5.77 21.99
C VAL A 174 -6.81 5.28 20.58
N LEU A 175 -7.00 6.17 19.63
CA LEU A 175 -6.72 5.97 18.21
C LEU A 175 -5.66 6.98 17.77
N ALA A 176 -4.68 6.53 17.00
CA ALA A 176 -3.83 7.43 16.26
C ALA A 176 -4.65 8.17 15.18
N ASN A 177 -4.17 9.30 14.69
CA ASN A 177 -4.92 10.09 13.69
C ASN A 177 -5.21 9.27 12.42
N GLU A 178 -4.27 8.46 12.00
CA GLU A 178 -4.34 7.55 10.85
C GLU A 178 -5.41 6.46 11.03
N GLN A 179 -5.82 6.20 12.25
CA GLN A 179 -6.84 5.22 12.62
C GLN A 179 -8.25 5.81 12.70
N VAL A 180 -8.40 7.08 12.34
CA VAL A 180 -9.69 7.76 12.18
C VAL A 180 -9.94 8.00 10.70
N THR A 181 -10.83 7.22 10.10
CA THR A 181 -11.16 7.28 8.69
C THR A 181 -12.55 7.87 8.51
N GLU A 182 -12.66 8.94 7.74
CA GLU A 182 -13.93 9.66 7.53
C GLU A 182 -14.64 10.04 8.85
N GLY A 183 -13.86 10.50 9.86
CA GLY A 183 -14.38 10.87 11.17
C GLY A 183 -14.74 9.69 12.08
N LYS A 184 -14.49 8.44 11.67
CA LYS A 184 -14.88 7.23 12.39
C LYS A 184 -13.69 6.36 12.74
N CYS A 185 -13.83 5.59 13.81
CA CYS A 185 -12.88 4.56 14.16
C CYS A 185 -12.77 3.54 13.01
N TRP A 186 -11.60 3.38 12.45
CA TRP A 186 -11.30 2.46 11.34
C TRP A 186 -11.77 1.03 11.57
N ARG A 187 -11.97 0.67 12.85
CA ARG A 187 -12.28 -0.70 13.26
C ARG A 187 -13.75 -0.97 13.52
N CYS A 188 -14.41 -0.11 14.30
CA CYS A 188 -15.80 -0.33 14.72
C CYS A 188 -16.80 0.67 14.10
N GLY A 189 -16.32 1.66 13.36
CA GLY A 189 -17.16 2.68 12.73
C GLY A 189 -17.78 3.69 13.71
N THR A 190 -17.46 3.63 15.01
CA THR A 190 -17.95 4.61 15.99
C THR A 190 -17.19 5.91 15.87
N GLU A 191 -17.86 7.03 16.03
CA GLU A 191 -17.22 8.35 16.11
C GLU A 191 -16.41 8.48 17.40
N PRO A 192 -15.09 8.80 17.30
CA PRO A 192 -14.25 9.00 18.48
C PRO A 192 -14.52 10.35 19.12
N GLU A 193 -14.39 10.40 20.45
CA GLU A 193 -14.44 11.64 21.23
C GLU A 193 -13.03 12.12 21.59
N LYS A 194 -12.85 13.42 21.81
CA LYS A 194 -11.59 13.97 22.29
C LYS A 194 -11.49 13.81 23.82
N ARG A 195 -10.35 13.29 24.28
CA ARG A 195 -10.00 13.17 25.71
C ARG A 195 -8.59 13.62 25.97
N ASP A 196 -8.39 14.38 27.04
CA ASP A 196 -7.06 14.80 27.49
C ASP A 196 -6.40 13.68 28.29
N LEU A 197 -5.46 12.97 27.63
CA LEU A 197 -4.73 11.87 28.25
C LEU A 197 -3.22 12.04 28.06
N GLU A 198 -2.45 11.60 29.06
CA GLU A 198 -1.00 11.48 28.93
C GLU A 198 -0.65 10.20 28.19
N GLN A 199 -0.01 10.34 27.03
CA GLN A 199 0.24 9.25 26.11
C GLN A 199 1.66 9.27 25.57
N TRP A 200 2.12 8.11 25.08
CA TRP A 200 3.41 7.94 24.44
C TRP A 200 3.33 8.13 22.93
N TYR A 201 4.38 8.74 22.38
CA TYR A 201 4.50 9.07 20.96
C TYR A 201 5.86 8.70 20.42
N PHE A 202 5.88 8.25 19.15
CA PHE A 202 7.08 8.27 18.32
C PHE A 202 7.14 9.58 17.53
N LYS A 203 8.31 10.22 17.51
CA LYS A 203 8.56 11.44 16.73
C LYS A 203 8.77 11.15 15.25
N ILE A 204 7.78 10.61 14.57
CA ILE A 204 7.83 10.38 13.13
C ILE A 204 8.02 11.70 12.36
N THR A 205 7.62 12.82 12.94
CA THR A 205 7.76 14.16 12.34
C THR A 205 9.20 14.59 12.13
N GLU A 206 10.15 14.07 12.90
CA GLU A 206 11.59 14.32 12.69
C GLU A 206 12.07 13.82 11.32
N TYR A 207 11.36 12.84 10.73
CA TYR A 207 11.64 12.27 9.43
C TYR A 207 10.72 12.76 8.32
N SER A 208 9.85 13.76 8.57
CA SER A 208 8.83 14.21 7.61
C SER A 208 9.42 14.57 6.25
N GLN A 209 10.51 15.34 6.23
CA GLN A 209 11.14 15.75 4.97
C GLN A 209 11.80 14.56 4.26
N GLU A 210 12.54 13.72 4.98
CA GLU A 210 13.20 12.56 4.42
C GLU A 210 12.19 11.53 3.89
N LEU A 211 11.10 11.28 4.63
CA LEU A 211 10.00 10.41 4.19
C LEU A 211 9.34 10.92 2.90
N LEU A 212 9.27 12.23 2.72
CA LEU A 212 8.72 12.84 1.51
C LEU A 212 9.70 12.74 0.34
N ASP A 213 10.95 13.16 0.54
CA ASP A 213 11.97 13.20 -0.51
C ASP A 213 12.28 11.79 -1.04
N ASP A 214 12.35 10.83 -0.15
CA ASP A 214 12.68 9.44 -0.49
C ASP A 214 11.54 8.68 -1.21
N LEU A 215 10.36 9.27 -1.39
CA LEU A 215 9.35 8.74 -2.31
C LEU A 215 9.87 8.65 -3.76
N GLU A 216 10.82 9.51 -4.13
CA GLU A 216 11.49 9.46 -5.43
C GLU A 216 12.42 8.26 -5.58
N LYS A 217 12.95 7.72 -4.47
CA LYS A 217 13.78 6.51 -4.43
C LYS A 217 12.96 5.22 -4.56
N LEU A 218 11.63 5.30 -4.69
CA LEU A 218 10.69 4.18 -4.74
C LEU A 218 10.03 4.03 -6.12
N PRO A 219 10.81 3.79 -7.20
CA PRO A 219 10.25 3.66 -8.56
C PRO A 219 9.36 2.41 -8.72
N GLY A 220 9.57 1.37 -7.89
CA GLY A 220 8.78 0.14 -7.87
C GLY A 220 7.47 0.23 -7.07
N TRP A 221 7.12 1.43 -6.56
CA TRP A 221 5.88 1.63 -5.83
C TRP A 221 4.77 2.22 -6.72
N PRO A 222 3.50 1.83 -6.53
CA PRO A 222 2.38 2.45 -7.23
C PRO A 222 2.32 3.95 -6.95
N GLU A 223 2.16 4.75 -8.02
CA GLU A 223 2.12 6.22 -7.91
C GLU A 223 1.02 6.71 -6.96
N ARG A 224 -0.12 6.00 -6.94
CA ARG A 224 -1.20 6.29 -6.02
C ARG A 224 -0.78 6.19 -4.54
N VAL A 225 0.03 5.21 -4.17
CA VAL A 225 0.52 5.06 -2.79
C VAL A 225 1.48 6.21 -2.44
N LYS A 226 2.40 6.54 -3.34
CA LYS A 226 3.31 7.68 -3.15
C LYS A 226 2.54 8.99 -2.97
N GLN A 227 1.52 9.22 -3.80
CA GLN A 227 0.66 10.40 -3.67
C GLN A 227 -0.11 10.42 -2.34
N MET A 228 -0.64 9.27 -1.88
CA MET A 228 -1.31 9.16 -0.58
C MET A 228 -0.36 9.53 0.56
N GLN A 229 0.88 9.03 0.54
CA GLN A 229 1.88 9.37 1.56
C GLN A 229 2.29 10.84 1.49
N ALA A 230 2.58 11.37 0.29
CA ALA A 230 2.92 12.77 0.11
C ALA A 230 1.83 13.70 0.63
N ASN A 231 0.57 13.40 0.31
CA ASN A 231 -0.59 14.16 0.80
C ASN A 231 -0.75 14.04 2.33
N TRP A 232 -0.46 12.87 2.90
CA TRP A 232 -0.54 12.66 4.34
C TRP A 232 0.55 13.40 5.10
N ILE A 233 1.79 13.34 4.62
CA ILE A 233 2.92 14.12 5.13
C ILE A 233 2.62 15.61 5.01
N GLY A 234 2.07 16.03 3.88
CA GLY A 234 1.44 17.32 3.67
C GLY A 234 2.39 18.48 3.93
N ARG A 235 3.54 18.50 3.24
CA ARG A 235 4.50 19.60 3.30
C ARG A 235 3.90 20.88 2.72
N SER A 236 3.93 21.93 3.50
CA SER A 236 3.47 23.27 3.13
C SER A 236 4.58 24.27 3.34
N GLU A 237 4.91 25.02 2.29
CA GLU A 237 5.80 26.17 2.39
C GLU A 237 4.99 27.44 2.54
N GLY A 238 5.42 28.31 3.43
CA GLY A 238 4.72 29.56 3.71
C GLY A 238 5.55 30.46 4.60
N ALA A 239 4.88 31.30 5.34
CA ALA A 239 5.49 32.19 6.31
C ALA A 239 4.75 32.17 7.65
N GLU A 240 5.48 32.24 8.72
CA GLU A 240 4.93 32.69 10.02
C GLU A 240 4.95 34.22 10.04
N VAL A 241 3.83 34.80 10.47
CA VAL A 241 3.64 36.26 10.54
C VAL A 241 3.15 36.61 11.94
N ASP A 242 3.83 37.53 12.58
CA ASP A 242 3.49 38.01 13.92
C ASP A 242 2.58 39.24 13.83
N PHE A 243 1.36 39.09 14.30
CA PHE A 243 0.39 40.18 14.50
C PHE A 243 0.51 40.69 15.92
N THR A 244 0.35 42.00 16.12
CA THR A 244 0.40 42.60 17.45
C THR A 244 -1.00 42.73 18.04
N LEU A 245 -1.26 42.01 19.14
CA LEU A 245 -2.53 42.11 19.91
C LEU A 245 -2.68 43.50 20.53
N CYS A 246 -3.87 44.02 20.49
CA CYS A 246 -4.23 45.22 21.22
C CYS A 246 -4.86 44.87 22.59
N ASP A 247 -4.64 45.73 23.56
CA ASP A 247 -5.31 45.67 24.86
C ASP A 247 -6.83 45.98 24.73
N LYS A 248 -7.53 46.01 25.87
CA LYS A 248 -8.98 46.31 25.89
C LYS A 248 -9.32 47.76 25.50
N ASP A 249 -8.35 48.66 25.54
CA ASP A 249 -8.51 50.07 25.17
C ASP A 249 -8.13 50.27 23.70
N GLY A 250 -7.69 49.19 23.02
CA GLY A 250 -7.32 49.17 21.61
C GLY A 250 -5.86 49.58 21.34
N GLU A 251 -5.01 49.67 22.36
CA GLU A 251 -3.60 50.04 22.20
C GLU A 251 -2.73 48.78 22.03
N PRO A 252 -1.73 48.77 21.08
CA PRO A 252 -0.86 47.64 20.87
C PRO A 252 -0.07 47.24 22.14
N ILE A 253 -0.06 45.93 22.44
CA ILE A 253 0.70 45.38 23.57
C ILE A 253 2.14 45.12 23.10
N GLU A 254 3.10 45.75 23.74
CA GLU A 254 4.52 45.57 23.44
C GLU A 254 5.07 44.23 23.94
N GLY A 255 6.05 43.69 23.25
CA GLY A 255 6.78 42.49 23.65
C GLY A 255 6.09 41.18 23.23
N ASP A 256 6.59 40.06 23.75
CA ASP A 256 6.14 38.73 23.31
C ASP A 256 4.70 38.40 23.75
N GLU A 257 4.22 39.01 24.86
CA GLU A 257 2.84 38.85 25.33
C GLU A 257 1.82 39.43 24.34
N GLY A 258 2.20 40.46 23.58
CA GLY A 258 1.38 41.06 22.52
C GLY A 258 1.42 40.32 21.19
N LYS A 259 2.24 39.29 21.03
CA LYS A 259 2.36 38.59 19.75
C LYS A 259 1.36 37.46 19.60
N ILE A 260 0.71 37.43 18.46
CA ILE A 260 -0.05 36.27 17.96
C ILE A 260 0.53 35.91 16.60
N THR A 261 1.18 34.76 16.51
CA THR A 261 1.80 34.26 15.27
C THR A 261 0.79 33.42 14.49
N VAL A 262 0.69 33.66 13.18
CA VAL A 262 -0.04 32.82 12.23
C VAL A 262 0.91 32.17 11.25
N PHE A 263 0.56 30.98 10.79
CA PHE A 263 1.20 30.38 9.62
C PHE A 263 0.29 30.54 8.40
N THR A 264 0.83 31.05 7.31
CA THR A 264 0.09 31.19 6.05
C THR A 264 0.92 30.71 4.85
N THR A 265 0.31 30.04 3.92
CA THR A 265 0.86 29.70 2.61
C THR A 265 0.58 30.77 1.56
N ARG A 266 -0.08 31.87 1.97
CA ARG A 266 -0.55 32.96 1.12
C ARG A 266 -0.21 34.32 1.75
N ALA A 267 1.07 34.54 2.03
CA ALA A 267 1.54 35.82 2.56
C ALA A 267 1.25 37.00 1.61
N ASP A 268 1.09 36.71 0.31
CA ASP A 268 0.67 37.68 -0.71
C ASP A 268 -0.71 38.29 -0.43
N THR A 269 -1.53 37.64 0.38
CA THR A 269 -2.89 38.11 0.68
C THR A 269 -3.01 38.93 1.97
N LEU A 270 -1.91 39.25 2.63
CA LEU A 270 -1.90 39.96 3.94
C LEU A 270 -2.64 41.28 3.94
N PHE A 271 -2.61 42.02 2.82
CA PHE A 271 -3.33 43.29 2.69
C PHE A 271 -4.86 43.15 2.68
N GLY A 272 -5.38 41.93 2.42
CA GLY A 272 -6.81 41.64 2.42
C GLY A 272 -7.31 41.01 3.73
N VAL A 273 -6.50 41.00 4.77
CA VAL A 273 -6.90 40.51 6.11
C VAL A 273 -7.89 41.50 6.69
N SER A 274 -9.16 41.13 6.75
CA SER A 274 -10.23 41.96 7.27
C SER A 274 -10.69 41.55 8.67
N PHE A 275 -10.38 40.36 9.11
CA PHE A 275 -10.54 39.91 10.50
C PHE A 275 -9.51 38.82 10.83
N PHE A 276 -9.41 38.48 12.09
CA PHE A 276 -8.48 37.50 12.61
C PHE A 276 -9.26 36.45 13.39
N VAL A 277 -8.95 35.18 13.26
CA VAL A 277 -9.74 34.10 13.85
C VAL A 277 -8.90 33.20 14.70
N LEU A 278 -9.38 32.95 15.92
CA LEU A 278 -8.84 31.99 16.86
C LEU A 278 -9.66 30.70 16.86
N ALA A 279 -8.99 29.57 16.96
CA ALA A 279 -9.67 28.30 17.20
C ALA A 279 -10.34 28.31 18.60
N PRO A 280 -11.45 27.60 18.81
CA PRO A 280 -12.07 27.45 20.13
C PRO A 280 -11.13 26.86 21.19
N GLU A 281 -10.11 26.09 20.76
CA GLU A 281 -9.09 25.48 21.61
C GLU A 281 -7.83 26.35 21.79
N TYR A 282 -7.83 27.59 21.30
CA TYR A 282 -6.67 28.48 21.44
C TYR A 282 -6.31 28.73 22.92
N ALA A 283 -5.07 28.45 23.29
CA ALA A 283 -4.65 28.37 24.69
C ALA A 283 -4.90 29.66 25.50
N ARG A 284 -4.80 30.83 24.87
CA ARG A 284 -4.99 32.14 25.51
C ARG A 284 -6.40 32.69 25.36
N LEU A 285 -7.35 31.95 24.77
CA LEU A 285 -8.68 32.48 24.44
C LEU A 285 -9.43 32.97 25.68
N HIS A 286 -9.40 32.19 26.76
CA HIS A 286 -10.04 32.59 28.04
C HIS A 286 -9.46 33.89 28.60
N GLU A 287 -8.13 34.03 28.63
CA GLU A 287 -7.41 35.24 29.06
C GLU A 287 -7.84 36.50 28.28
N LEU A 288 -8.14 36.35 26.99
CA LEU A 288 -8.53 37.48 26.14
C LEU A 288 -9.92 38.03 26.48
N VAL A 289 -10.82 37.19 26.98
CA VAL A 289 -12.25 37.55 27.19
C VAL A 289 -12.70 37.59 28.64
N GLU A 290 -11.91 37.11 29.60
CA GLU A 290 -12.24 37.02 31.00
C GLU A 290 -12.68 38.39 31.57
N GLY A 291 -13.86 38.44 32.17
CA GLY A 291 -14.44 39.62 32.75
C GLY A 291 -14.94 40.67 31.75
N THR A 292 -15.02 40.33 30.45
CA THR A 292 -15.57 41.22 29.40
C THR A 292 -17.02 40.87 29.09
N GLU A 293 -17.72 41.78 28.40
CA GLU A 293 -19.08 41.54 27.90
C GLU A 293 -19.12 40.45 26.80
N TYR A 294 -17.99 40.04 26.23
CA TYR A 294 -17.86 39.05 25.17
C TYR A 294 -17.66 37.60 25.68
N GLU A 295 -17.36 37.45 27.00
CA GLU A 295 -17.00 36.16 27.58
C GLU A 295 -18.10 35.09 27.41
N GLU A 296 -19.37 35.46 27.61
CA GLU A 296 -20.52 34.54 27.50
C GLU A 296 -20.68 34.04 26.06
N ALA A 297 -20.59 34.94 25.07
CA ALA A 297 -20.73 34.58 23.65
C ALA A 297 -19.56 33.69 23.19
N VAL A 298 -18.32 33.99 23.58
CA VAL A 298 -17.13 33.20 23.24
C VAL A 298 -17.19 31.83 23.92
N THR A 299 -17.56 31.79 25.22
CA THR A 299 -17.68 30.50 25.92
C THR A 299 -18.70 29.58 25.25
N LYS A 300 -19.81 30.14 24.77
CA LYS A 300 -20.81 29.37 24.02
C LYS A 300 -20.23 28.74 22.76
N ILE A 301 -19.47 29.49 21.95
CA ILE A 301 -18.81 28.92 20.72
C ILE A 301 -17.85 27.81 21.10
N VAL A 302 -17.08 27.97 22.21
CA VAL A 302 -16.16 26.92 22.67
C VAL A 302 -16.91 25.65 23.06
N GLU A 303 -18.03 25.76 23.77
CA GLU A 303 -18.84 24.60 24.20
C GLU A 303 -19.52 23.93 22.99
N ASP A 304 -20.15 24.72 22.13
CA ASP A 304 -20.80 24.19 20.90
C ASP A 304 -19.80 23.46 19.99
N SER A 305 -18.58 23.97 19.87
CA SER A 305 -17.51 23.38 19.04
C SER A 305 -17.00 22.02 19.55
N LYS A 306 -17.19 21.69 20.83
CA LYS A 306 -16.81 20.37 21.37
C LYS A 306 -17.61 19.21 20.78
N HIS A 307 -18.80 19.52 20.23
CA HIS A 307 -19.70 18.53 19.63
C HIS A 307 -19.51 18.36 18.13
N ILE A 308 -18.62 19.15 17.49
CA ILE A 308 -18.33 19.10 16.07
C ILE A 308 -16.94 18.52 15.87
N SER A 309 -16.84 17.47 15.05
CA SER A 309 -15.53 16.86 14.79
C SER A 309 -14.59 17.80 14.04
N ALA A 310 -13.27 17.70 14.27
CA ALA A 310 -12.28 18.50 13.56
C ALA A 310 -12.33 18.30 12.03
N VAL A 311 -12.76 17.11 11.59
CA VAL A 311 -12.93 16.77 10.16
C VAL A 311 -14.11 17.55 9.59
N GLU A 312 -15.25 17.56 10.24
CA GLU A 312 -16.44 18.31 9.79
C GLU A 312 -16.16 19.81 9.76
N ARG A 313 -15.46 20.33 10.76
CA ARG A 313 -15.01 21.74 10.78
C ARG A 313 -14.08 22.06 9.60
N ALA A 314 -13.15 21.16 9.28
CA ALA A 314 -12.20 21.35 8.18
C ALA A 314 -12.83 21.21 6.80
N GLN A 315 -13.91 20.41 6.63
CA GLN A 315 -14.56 20.17 5.35
C GLN A 315 -15.34 21.39 4.81
N GLY A 316 -15.62 22.38 5.66
CA GLY A 316 -16.24 23.62 5.23
C GLY A 316 -17.70 23.54 4.79
N THR A 317 -18.36 22.39 4.97
CA THR A 317 -19.76 22.15 4.56
C THR A 317 -20.79 22.62 5.57
N LEU A 318 -20.38 22.85 6.82
CA LEU A 318 -21.24 23.33 7.91
C LEU A 318 -21.39 24.85 7.85
N GLU A 319 -22.52 25.35 8.34
CA GLU A 319 -22.70 26.77 8.61
C GLU A 319 -21.70 27.23 9.68
N LYS A 320 -20.98 28.33 9.40
CA LYS A 320 -19.91 28.84 10.27
C LYS A 320 -20.53 29.69 11.39
N HIS A 321 -20.09 29.44 12.64
CA HIS A 321 -20.48 30.23 13.79
C HIS A 321 -19.25 30.80 14.49
N GLY A 322 -19.40 31.98 15.07
CA GLY A 322 -18.32 32.61 15.80
C GLY A 322 -18.83 33.76 16.68
N ALA A 323 -17.91 34.24 17.47
CA ALA A 323 -18.14 35.38 18.36
C ALA A 323 -16.97 36.35 18.35
N PHE A 324 -17.24 37.64 18.40
CA PHE A 324 -16.22 38.66 18.52
C PHE A 324 -15.65 38.63 19.97
N THR A 325 -14.33 38.75 20.10
CA THR A 325 -13.65 38.68 21.39
C THR A 325 -13.51 40.04 22.10
N GLY A 326 -13.93 41.13 21.45
CA GLY A 326 -13.66 42.49 21.93
C GLY A 326 -12.21 42.94 21.72
N ARG A 327 -11.36 42.12 21.07
CA ARG A 327 -9.96 42.43 20.84
C ARG A 327 -9.68 42.71 19.40
N TYR A 328 -8.54 43.35 19.15
CA TYR A 328 -8.00 43.65 17.82
C TYR A 328 -6.55 43.19 17.71
N VAL A 329 -6.08 42.94 16.52
CA VAL A 329 -4.66 42.79 16.20
C VAL A 329 -4.26 43.80 15.15
N VAL A 330 -3.01 44.24 15.19
CA VAL A 330 -2.44 45.14 14.17
C VAL A 330 -1.81 44.31 13.05
N ASN A 331 -2.26 44.52 11.84
CA ASN A 331 -1.69 43.89 10.66
C ASN A 331 -0.29 44.50 10.37
N PRO A 332 0.80 43.72 10.31
CA PRO A 332 2.15 44.24 10.21
C PRO A 332 2.45 44.93 8.88
N VAL A 333 1.70 44.61 7.79
CA VAL A 333 2.02 45.16 6.45
C VAL A 333 1.39 46.53 6.18
N ASN A 334 0.26 46.88 6.81
CA ASN A 334 -0.47 48.12 6.57
C ASN A 334 -0.78 48.91 7.85
N GLY A 335 -0.55 48.31 9.03
CA GLY A 335 -0.82 48.94 10.32
C GLY A 335 -2.31 48.99 10.73
N GLU A 336 -3.19 48.37 9.98
CA GLU A 336 -4.62 48.38 10.27
C GLU A 336 -4.95 47.47 11.47
N LYS A 337 -5.91 47.94 12.29
CA LYS A 337 -6.45 47.13 13.39
C LYS A 337 -7.59 46.29 12.88
N VAL A 338 -7.46 44.98 12.93
CA VAL A 338 -8.48 44.02 12.49
C VAL A 338 -9.11 43.29 13.70
N PRO A 339 -10.44 43.05 13.73
CA PRO A 339 -11.11 42.44 14.87
C PRO A 339 -10.74 40.97 15.02
N VAL A 340 -10.60 40.51 16.27
CA VAL A 340 -10.31 39.13 16.61
C VAL A 340 -11.61 38.40 16.96
N TRP A 341 -11.88 37.34 16.25
CA TRP A 341 -13.03 36.46 16.40
C TRP A 341 -12.59 35.08 16.91
N VAL A 342 -13.46 34.37 17.58
CA VAL A 342 -13.38 32.92 17.72
C VAL A 342 -14.40 32.30 16.79
N ALA A 343 -14.04 31.24 16.06
CA ALA A 343 -14.95 30.57 15.15
C ALA A 343 -14.74 29.04 15.07
N ASP A 344 -15.87 28.35 14.88
CA ASP A 344 -15.93 26.89 14.89
C ASP A 344 -15.26 26.20 13.68
N TYR A 345 -15.01 26.93 12.58
CA TYR A 345 -14.37 26.37 11.38
C TYR A 345 -12.82 26.39 11.43
N VAL A 346 -12.23 27.01 12.46
CA VAL A 346 -10.77 26.99 12.66
C VAL A 346 -10.40 25.90 13.63
N VAL A 347 -9.37 25.13 13.29
CA VAL A 347 -8.87 24.01 14.10
C VAL A 347 -7.49 24.31 14.66
N ALA A 348 -7.26 23.96 15.93
CA ALA A 348 -6.00 24.20 16.61
C ALA A 348 -4.89 23.22 16.20
N ASP A 349 -5.25 22.10 15.59
CA ASP A 349 -4.33 21.01 15.25
C ASP A 349 -3.43 21.31 14.03
N TYR A 350 -3.66 22.44 13.32
CA TYR A 350 -2.84 22.87 12.20
C TYR A 350 -2.38 24.32 12.39
N GLY A 351 -1.08 24.54 12.30
CA GLY A 351 -0.49 25.85 12.54
C GLY A 351 -0.49 26.24 14.03
N THR A 352 -0.79 27.50 14.30
CA THR A 352 -0.74 28.10 15.66
C THR A 352 -2.08 28.11 16.37
N GLY A 353 -3.16 27.62 15.76
CA GLY A 353 -4.53 27.77 16.23
C GLY A 353 -5.08 29.19 16.05
N ALA A 354 -4.37 30.03 15.30
CA ALA A 354 -4.75 31.38 14.93
C ALA A 354 -4.63 31.53 13.41
N VAL A 355 -5.58 32.18 12.76
CA VAL A 355 -5.66 32.35 11.32
C VAL A 355 -5.92 33.80 10.95
N MET A 356 -5.18 34.33 10.01
CA MET A 356 -5.55 35.57 9.34
C MET A 356 -6.67 35.28 8.33
N ALA A 357 -7.79 35.92 8.47
CA ALA A 357 -8.91 35.70 7.57
C ALA A 357 -8.87 36.66 6.37
N VAL A 358 -8.94 36.05 5.20
CA VAL A 358 -8.88 36.76 3.91
C VAL A 358 -10.10 36.36 3.06
N PRO A 359 -11.27 37.01 3.30
CA PRO A 359 -12.52 36.65 2.61
C PRO A 359 -12.47 36.68 1.09
N CYS A 360 -11.65 37.52 0.51
CA CYS A 360 -11.54 37.58 -0.95
C CYS A 360 -10.90 36.30 -1.56
N GLY A 361 -10.11 35.53 -0.77
CA GLY A 361 -9.34 34.38 -1.26
C GLY A 361 -9.67 33.04 -0.60
N ASP A 362 -10.43 33.00 0.49
CA ASP A 362 -10.85 31.77 1.20
C ASP A 362 -12.37 31.74 1.32
N GLN A 363 -13.00 30.67 0.81
CA GLN A 363 -14.46 30.54 0.80
C GLN A 363 -15.06 30.47 2.21
N ARG A 364 -14.39 29.88 3.17
CA ARG A 364 -14.85 29.79 4.56
C ARG A 364 -14.87 31.18 5.21
N ASP A 365 -13.82 31.96 4.98
CA ASP A 365 -13.72 33.34 5.44
C ASP A 365 -14.74 34.24 4.73
N PHE A 366 -14.99 34.00 3.43
CA PHE A 366 -16.00 34.72 2.65
C PHE A 366 -17.41 34.50 3.22
N GLU A 367 -17.80 33.25 3.48
CA GLU A 367 -19.11 32.92 4.05
C GLU A 367 -19.27 33.49 5.47
N PHE A 368 -18.20 33.44 6.26
CA PHE A 368 -18.17 34.04 7.61
C PHE A 368 -18.31 35.56 7.54
N ALA A 369 -17.54 36.22 6.67
CA ALA A 369 -17.60 37.66 6.49
C ALA A 369 -18.99 38.14 6.04
N ARG A 370 -19.63 37.42 5.12
CA ARG A 370 -21.01 37.71 4.67
C ARG A 370 -22.02 37.56 5.80
N LYS A 371 -21.87 36.51 6.65
CA LYS A 371 -22.77 36.27 7.76
C LYS A 371 -22.69 37.34 8.86
N TYR A 372 -21.48 37.83 9.14
CA TYR A 372 -21.23 38.77 10.23
C TYR A 372 -21.00 40.21 9.75
N ASP A 373 -21.31 40.50 8.50
CA ASP A 373 -21.16 41.81 7.87
C ASP A 373 -19.75 42.41 8.03
N LEU A 374 -18.74 41.56 7.79
CA LEU A 374 -17.33 41.94 7.84
C LEU A 374 -16.84 42.34 6.43
N PRO A 375 -15.84 43.23 6.33
CA PRO A 375 -15.34 43.69 5.05
C PRO A 375 -14.73 42.54 4.22
N ILE A 376 -14.97 42.59 2.90
CA ILE A 376 -14.31 41.74 1.90
C ILE A 376 -13.47 42.66 1.01
N VAL A 377 -12.14 42.53 1.14
CA VAL A 377 -11.20 43.43 0.44
C VAL A 377 -10.57 42.67 -0.72
N PRO A 378 -10.93 42.97 -1.98
CA PRO A 378 -10.26 42.38 -3.13
C PRO A 378 -8.78 42.78 -3.19
N ILE A 379 -7.89 41.80 -3.26
CA ILE A 379 -6.43 42.02 -3.31
C ILE A 379 -5.72 41.23 -4.39
N ILE A 380 -6.40 40.27 -5.00
CA ILE A 380 -5.93 39.57 -6.19
C ILE A 380 -7.06 39.59 -7.19
N LEU A 381 -6.77 40.10 -8.39
CA LEU A 381 -7.67 40.09 -9.53
C LEU A 381 -7.08 39.19 -10.61
N ASP A 382 -7.93 38.37 -11.23
CA ASP A 382 -7.61 37.73 -12.48
C ASP A 382 -7.70 38.73 -13.68
N ASP A 383 -7.49 38.25 -14.90
CA ASP A 383 -7.49 39.08 -16.07
C ASP A 383 -8.90 39.66 -16.41
N ASP A 384 -9.95 38.93 -16.11
CA ASP A 384 -11.33 39.33 -16.35
C ASP A 384 -11.79 40.40 -15.34
N ASP A 385 -11.51 40.18 -14.05
CA ASP A 385 -11.76 41.14 -12.98
C ASP A 385 -10.98 42.44 -13.21
N ARG A 386 -9.71 42.33 -13.62
CA ARG A 386 -8.88 43.51 -13.94
C ARG A 386 -9.46 44.29 -15.12
N ALA A 387 -9.92 43.60 -16.14
CA ALA A 387 -10.60 44.26 -17.28
C ALA A 387 -11.90 44.93 -16.85
N ALA A 388 -12.65 44.38 -15.90
CA ALA A 388 -13.85 44.99 -15.34
C ALA A 388 -13.52 46.30 -14.59
N VAL A 389 -12.47 46.32 -13.78
CA VAL A 389 -11.99 47.51 -13.09
C VAL A 389 -11.54 48.58 -14.06
N GLU A 390 -10.76 48.24 -15.09
CA GLU A 390 -10.36 49.19 -16.14
C GLU A 390 -11.56 49.76 -16.92
N ALA A 391 -12.54 48.92 -17.20
CA ALA A 391 -13.77 49.34 -17.91
C ALA A 391 -14.66 50.26 -17.09
N SER A 392 -14.64 50.18 -15.76
CA SER A 392 -15.35 51.13 -14.87
C SER A 392 -14.72 52.50 -14.80
N GLY A 393 -13.48 52.65 -15.30
CA GLY A 393 -12.68 53.86 -15.20
C GLY A 393 -11.93 54.02 -13.88
N GLU A 394 -11.90 52.97 -13.06
CA GLU A 394 -11.13 52.89 -11.81
C GLU A 394 -9.72 52.36 -12.09
N THR A 395 -8.86 52.36 -11.09
CA THR A 395 -7.52 51.83 -11.19
C THR A 395 -7.34 50.66 -10.23
N ILE A 396 -6.40 49.78 -10.52
CA ILE A 396 -6.07 48.62 -9.64
C ILE A 396 -5.51 49.04 -8.27
N ASP A 397 -5.16 50.31 -8.10
CA ASP A 397 -4.73 50.86 -6.80
C ASP A 397 -5.90 51.31 -5.95
N THR A 398 -6.99 51.78 -6.62
CA THR A 398 -8.15 52.35 -5.96
C THR A 398 -9.43 52.07 -6.76
N PHE A 399 -10.14 51.05 -6.39
CA PHE A 399 -11.45 50.70 -6.97
C PHE A 399 -12.41 50.28 -5.87
N HIS A 400 -13.70 50.32 -6.14
CA HIS A 400 -14.73 49.89 -5.21
C HIS A 400 -14.88 48.34 -5.28
N ALA A 401 -15.07 47.69 -4.13
CA ALA A 401 -15.25 46.23 -4.07
C ALA A 401 -16.40 45.73 -4.92
N GLU A 402 -17.46 46.58 -5.03
CA GLU A 402 -18.67 46.31 -5.81
C GLU A 402 -18.40 46.25 -7.30
N THR A 403 -17.27 46.82 -7.79
CA THR A 403 -16.87 46.76 -9.22
C THR A 403 -16.58 45.32 -9.67
N VAL A 404 -16.13 44.47 -8.79
CA VAL A 404 -15.85 43.03 -9.05
C VAL A 404 -17.02 42.11 -8.66
N ASP A 405 -17.96 42.55 -7.84
CA ASP A 405 -19.26 41.94 -7.45
C ASP A 405 -19.19 40.39 -7.30
N TRP A 406 -18.30 39.93 -6.44
CA TRP A 406 -18.07 38.48 -6.25
C TRP A 406 -19.18 37.82 -5.44
N ASP A 407 -19.72 36.71 -5.95
CA ASP A 407 -20.64 35.83 -5.23
C ASP A 407 -19.94 34.80 -4.33
N CYS A 408 -18.65 34.59 -4.54
CA CYS A 408 -17.81 33.64 -3.77
C CYS A 408 -16.37 34.14 -3.72
N ALA A 409 -15.54 33.49 -2.92
CA ALA A 409 -14.13 33.81 -2.82
C ALA A 409 -13.39 33.49 -4.14
N HIS A 410 -12.50 34.40 -4.54
CA HIS A 410 -11.59 34.20 -5.67
C HIS A 410 -10.22 33.71 -5.17
N ALA A 411 -10.02 32.40 -5.14
CA ALA A 411 -8.79 31.78 -4.70
C ALA A 411 -7.69 31.72 -5.79
N ALA A 412 -7.92 32.30 -6.95
CA ALA A 412 -7.04 32.24 -8.11
C ALA A 412 -5.72 32.99 -7.90
N GLU A 413 -4.73 32.64 -8.71
CA GLU A 413 -3.56 33.46 -8.93
C GLU A 413 -3.90 34.61 -9.85
N GLY A 414 -3.29 35.78 -9.67
CA GLY A 414 -3.61 36.94 -10.48
C GLY A 414 -2.66 38.13 -10.24
N THR A 415 -3.16 39.32 -10.42
CA THR A 415 -2.43 40.56 -10.15
C THR A 415 -2.80 41.05 -8.75
N LEU A 416 -1.78 41.34 -7.93
CA LEU A 416 -1.97 42.01 -6.64
C LEU A 416 -2.49 43.43 -6.85
N VAL A 417 -3.54 43.78 -6.12
CA VAL A 417 -4.19 45.08 -6.13
C VAL A 417 -4.36 45.60 -4.70
N GLN A 418 -4.51 46.86 -4.49
CA GLN A 418 -4.67 47.49 -3.16
C GLN A 418 -3.61 47.00 -2.13
N SER A 419 -2.44 46.62 -2.59
CA SER A 419 -1.38 45.97 -1.78
C SER A 419 -0.16 46.89 -1.61
N GLY A 420 -0.38 48.21 -1.56
CA GLY A 420 0.68 49.19 -1.41
C GLY A 420 1.74 49.09 -2.53
N LYS A 421 3.02 49.02 -2.16
CA LYS A 421 4.13 48.93 -3.12
C LYS A 421 4.18 47.61 -3.92
N TYR A 422 3.38 46.63 -3.58
CA TYR A 422 3.31 45.32 -4.27
C TYR A 422 2.18 45.28 -5.30
N THR A 423 1.34 46.36 -5.39
CA THR A 423 0.29 46.44 -6.39
C THR A 423 0.88 46.35 -7.80
N GLY A 424 0.27 45.52 -8.64
CA GLY A 424 0.72 45.21 -9.99
C GLY A 424 1.69 43.99 -10.09
N MET A 425 2.20 43.49 -8.99
CA MET A 425 2.99 42.24 -8.98
C MET A 425 2.08 41.02 -9.14
N ARG A 426 2.65 39.89 -9.57
CA ARG A 426 1.94 38.64 -9.60
C ARG A 426 1.71 38.12 -8.16
N GLY A 427 0.46 37.88 -7.80
CA GLY A 427 0.01 37.21 -6.58
C GLY A 427 -0.27 35.72 -6.83
N GLY A 428 -0.22 34.92 -5.78
CA GLY A 428 -0.41 33.50 -5.81
C GLY A 428 0.66 32.77 -4.99
N LYS A 429 0.50 31.48 -4.82
CA LYS A 429 1.47 30.66 -4.09
C LYS A 429 2.80 30.61 -4.84
N HIS A 430 3.90 30.85 -4.14
CA HIS A 430 5.27 30.94 -4.70
C HIS A 430 5.47 32.03 -5.77
N SER A 431 4.62 33.05 -5.74
CA SER A 431 4.68 34.17 -6.66
C SER A 431 5.78 35.18 -6.29
N GLU A 432 6.07 36.10 -7.24
CA GLU A 432 6.98 37.22 -7.01
C GLU A 432 6.48 38.13 -5.87
N GLY A 433 5.17 38.40 -5.84
CA GLY A 433 4.57 39.23 -4.79
C GLY A 433 4.65 38.58 -3.40
N GLU A 434 4.37 37.28 -3.31
CA GLU A 434 4.58 36.54 -2.04
C GLU A 434 6.02 36.62 -1.56
N ALA A 435 6.97 36.35 -2.46
CA ALA A 435 8.38 36.38 -2.12
C ALA A 435 8.86 37.77 -1.64
N ALA A 436 8.37 38.83 -2.27
CA ALA A 436 8.70 40.20 -1.89
C ALA A 436 8.11 40.60 -0.53
N ILE A 437 6.84 40.24 -0.27
CA ILE A 437 6.17 40.52 1.01
C ILE A 437 6.86 39.76 2.16
N VAL A 438 7.18 38.50 1.97
CA VAL A 438 7.88 37.70 3.00
C VAL A 438 9.27 38.25 3.29
N ALA A 439 10.01 38.67 2.26
CA ALA A 439 11.34 39.28 2.47
C ALA A 439 11.25 40.56 3.30
N ASP A 440 10.23 41.39 3.09
CA ASP A 440 10.03 42.61 3.89
C ASP A 440 9.57 42.29 5.31
N LEU A 441 8.73 41.29 5.53
CA LEU A 441 8.35 40.84 6.85
C LEU A 441 9.56 40.32 7.65
N GLU A 442 10.48 39.62 6.98
CA GLU A 442 11.78 39.21 7.58
C GLU A 442 12.62 40.40 7.95
N ALA A 443 12.72 41.39 7.07
CA ALA A 443 13.48 42.61 7.33
C ALA A 443 12.88 43.45 8.46
N MET A 444 11.58 43.48 8.62
CA MET A 444 10.88 44.14 9.73
C MET A 444 10.93 43.32 11.05
N GLY A 445 11.38 42.05 11.01
CA GLY A 445 11.44 41.18 12.17
C GLY A 445 10.06 40.69 12.68
N CYS A 446 9.02 40.78 11.84
CA CYS A 446 7.66 40.35 12.17
C CYS A 446 7.16 39.16 11.32
N GLY A 447 8.05 38.53 10.55
CA GLY A 447 7.75 37.30 9.84
C GLY A 447 8.99 36.50 9.49
N ARG A 448 8.80 35.27 9.09
CA ARG A 448 9.87 34.36 8.68
C ARG A 448 9.34 33.25 7.78
N ARG A 449 10.13 32.82 6.80
CA ARG A 449 9.80 31.62 6.00
C ARG A 449 9.73 30.42 6.90
N LYS A 450 8.76 29.56 6.63
CA LYS A 450 8.52 28.34 7.40
C LYS A 450 8.03 27.21 6.52
N VAL A 451 8.52 26.03 6.79
CA VAL A 451 7.98 24.79 6.26
C VAL A 451 7.21 24.11 7.39
N GLU A 452 5.97 23.80 7.14
CA GLU A 452 5.10 23.06 8.05
C GLU A 452 4.69 21.74 7.42
N PHE A 453 4.49 20.73 8.27
CA PHE A 453 4.01 19.42 7.87
C PHE A 453 2.67 19.13 8.52
N ARG A 454 1.76 18.50 7.78
CA ARG A 454 0.49 18.03 8.33
C ARG A 454 0.67 16.79 9.19
N LEU A 455 1.67 15.95 8.86
CA LEU A 455 2.02 14.76 9.63
C LEU A 455 2.18 15.13 11.11
N ARG A 456 1.64 14.28 11.98
CA ARG A 456 1.78 14.40 13.43
C ARG A 456 2.52 13.20 13.98
N ASP A 457 3.10 13.37 15.17
CA ASP A 457 3.78 12.28 15.85
C ASP A 457 2.85 11.09 16.09
N TRP A 458 3.39 9.91 15.93
CA TRP A 458 2.63 8.67 16.02
C TRP A 458 2.29 8.34 17.47
N LEU A 459 1.02 8.41 17.81
CA LEU A 459 0.47 8.06 19.11
C LEU A 459 0.45 6.53 19.26
N ILE A 460 1.27 6.00 20.15
CA ILE A 460 1.47 4.55 20.30
C ILE A 460 0.77 3.93 21.51
N SER A 461 0.41 4.69 22.52
CA SER A 461 -0.30 4.18 23.73
C SER A 461 -1.67 3.60 23.40
N ARG A 462 -1.92 2.39 23.89
CA ARG A 462 -3.22 1.71 23.84
C ARG A 462 -3.59 1.17 25.21
N GLN A 463 -4.81 1.43 25.67
CA GLN A 463 -5.35 0.92 26.92
C GLN A 463 -5.92 -0.48 26.68
N ARG A 464 -5.02 -1.42 26.38
CA ARG A 464 -5.35 -2.78 25.99
C ARG A 464 -4.43 -3.78 26.68
N TYR A 465 -5.00 -4.93 27.04
CA TYR A 465 -4.26 -6.04 27.60
C TYR A 465 -3.43 -6.75 26.51
N TRP A 466 -4.06 -7.15 25.40
CA TRP A 466 -3.42 -7.95 24.36
C TRP A 466 -2.64 -7.06 23.40
N GLY A 467 -1.47 -6.62 23.82
CA GLY A 467 -0.56 -5.75 23.11
C GLY A 467 0.85 -5.83 23.68
N ASN A 468 1.83 -5.29 22.97
CA ASN A 468 3.22 -5.24 23.44
C ASN A 468 3.33 -4.24 24.59
N PRO A 469 3.66 -4.65 25.84
CA PRO A 469 3.80 -3.74 26.97
C PRO A 469 4.86 -2.67 26.73
N ILE A 470 4.55 -1.43 27.11
CA ILE A 470 5.54 -0.34 27.08
C ILE A 470 6.53 -0.52 28.25
N PRO A 471 7.85 -0.63 27.98
CA PRO A 471 8.85 -0.97 28.99
C PRO A 471 9.26 0.25 29.82
N ALA A 472 8.32 0.86 30.54
CA ALA A 472 8.54 2.05 31.37
C ALA A 472 8.09 1.82 32.82
N ILE A 473 8.77 2.47 33.76
CA ILE A 473 8.49 2.42 35.19
C ILE A 473 8.30 3.84 35.73
N HIS A 474 7.18 4.08 36.36
CA HIS A 474 6.81 5.34 37.00
C HIS A 474 7.28 5.31 38.47
N CYS A 475 8.27 6.12 38.82
CA CYS A 475 8.79 6.30 40.16
C CYS A 475 8.52 7.72 40.65
N GLU A 476 7.91 7.85 41.80
CA GLU A 476 7.63 9.18 42.40
C GLU A 476 8.90 10.02 42.68
N HIS A 477 10.06 9.34 42.83
CA HIS A 477 11.33 10.02 43.10
C HIS A 477 12.18 10.26 41.86
N CYS A 478 12.26 9.27 40.95
CA CYS A 478 13.13 9.31 39.75
C CYS A 478 12.40 9.78 38.48
N GLY A 479 11.06 9.94 38.53
CA GLY A 479 10.25 10.18 37.34
C GLY A 479 10.01 8.88 36.57
N ILE A 480 9.91 8.97 35.26
CA ILE A 480 9.72 7.83 34.38
C ILE A 480 11.08 7.32 33.94
N VAL A 481 11.34 6.03 34.14
CA VAL A 481 12.61 5.37 33.80
C VAL A 481 12.36 4.12 32.95
N PRO A 482 13.25 3.74 32.04
CA PRO A 482 13.12 2.50 31.26
C PRO A 482 13.28 1.26 32.16
N VAL A 483 12.75 0.15 31.72
CA VAL A 483 13.04 -1.17 32.29
C VAL A 483 14.47 -1.55 31.88
N PRO A 484 15.33 -2.09 32.77
CA PRO A 484 16.66 -2.55 32.37
C PRO A 484 16.61 -3.60 31.27
N GLU A 485 17.50 -3.53 30.27
CA GLU A 485 17.51 -4.43 29.12
C GLU A 485 17.59 -5.91 29.49
N ASP A 486 18.32 -6.25 30.56
CA ASP A 486 18.42 -7.60 31.09
C ASP A 486 17.13 -8.12 31.77
N GLN A 487 16.16 -7.24 31.98
CA GLN A 487 14.82 -7.57 32.49
C GLN A 487 13.75 -7.61 31.39
N LEU A 488 14.12 -7.36 30.15
CA LEU A 488 13.20 -7.52 29.01
C LEU A 488 13.07 -9.01 28.63
N PRO A 489 11.87 -9.46 28.24
CA PRO A 489 10.66 -8.65 28.05
C PRO A 489 9.86 -8.42 29.32
N VAL A 490 9.16 -7.28 29.43
CA VAL A 490 8.02 -7.11 30.32
C VAL A 490 6.90 -7.99 29.78
N THR A 491 6.61 -9.10 30.44
CA THR A 491 5.63 -10.08 29.97
C THR A 491 4.22 -9.77 30.41
N LEU A 492 3.24 -10.09 29.55
CA LEU A 492 1.83 -10.02 29.91
C LEU A 492 1.46 -11.10 30.94
N PRO A 493 0.57 -10.80 31.91
CA PRO A 493 0.04 -11.79 32.82
C PRO A 493 -0.87 -12.79 32.07
N GLU A 494 -0.72 -14.08 32.35
CA GLU A 494 -1.43 -15.13 31.60
C GLU A 494 -2.92 -15.27 31.96
N ASN A 495 -3.32 -14.83 33.15
CA ASN A 495 -4.60 -15.17 33.79
C ASN A 495 -5.54 -13.98 34.03
N LEU A 496 -5.52 -12.96 33.14
CA LEU A 496 -6.47 -11.84 33.24
C LEU A 496 -7.86 -12.28 32.78
N ASP A 497 -8.88 -12.01 33.60
CA ASP A 497 -10.28 -12.24 33.22
C ASP A 497 -10.85 -11.02 32.46
N LEU A 498 -10.65 -11.03 31.15
CA LEU A 498 -11.20 -9.99 30.26
C LEU A 498 -12.74 -9.96 30.26
N GLY A 499 -13.37 -11.11 30.54
CA GLY A 499 -14.82 -11.22 30.63
C GLY A 499 -15.39 -10.45 31.83
N ALA A 500 -14.64 -10.41 32.95
CA ALA A 500 -14.94 -9.58 34.11
C ALA A 500 -14.56 -8.09 33.92
N GLY A 501 -13.89 -7.74 32.82
CA GLY A 501 -13.45 -6.37 32.52
C GLY A 501 -12.14 -5.98 33.18
N GLU A 502 -11.32 -6.95 33.61
CA GLU A 502 -9.99 -6.67 34.19
C GLU A 502 -9.05 -6.05 33.16
N THR A 503 -8.26 -5.09 33.60
CA THR A 503 -7.27 -4.36 32.81
C THR A 503 -5.87 -4.50 33.43
N LEU A 504 -4.82 -4.20 32.65
CA LEU A 504 -3.45 -4.18 33.18
C LEU A 504 -3.30 -3.19 34.35
N ALA A 505 -4.04 -2.08 34.30
CA ALA A 505 -4.03 -1.05 35.33
C ALA A 505 -4.63 -1.54 36.67
N GLU A 506 -5.41 -2.60 36.69
CA GLU A 506 -6.02 -3.23 37.86
C GLU A 506 -5.24 -4.47 38.33
N CYS A 507 -4.36 -4.99 37.49
CA CYS A 507 -3.53 -6.17 37.78
C CYS A 507 -2.30 -5.77 38.62
N LYS A 508 -2.38 -5.88 39.95
CA LYS A 508 -1.29 -5.51 40.87
C LYS A 508 -0.01 -6.28 40.60
N GLU A 509 -0.12 -7.56 40.33
CA GLU A 509 1.02 -8.44 40.01
C GLU A 509 1.78 -7.96 38.77
N PHE A 510 1.12 -7.30 37.86
CA PHE A 510 1.75 -6.70 36.67
C PHE A 510 2.36 -5.34 36.96
N TYR A 511 1.59 -4.40 37.54
CA TYR A 511 2.05 -3.02 37.65
C TYR A 511 2.91 -2.70 38.85
N GLU A 512 2.80 -3.42 39.98
CA GLU A 512 3.65 -3.18 41.16
C GLU A 512 5.08 -3.68 40.90
N THR A 513 6.07 -2.80 41.10
CA THR A 513 7.48 -3.09 40.87
C THR A 513 8.37 -2.22 41.75
N THR A 514 9.67 -2.38 41.61
CA THR A 514 10.67 -1.51 42.24
C THR A 514 11.39 -0.69 41.18
N CYS A 515 11.68 0.55 41.49
CA CYS A 515 12.47 1.42 40.62
C CYS A 515 13.90 0.89 40.45
N PRO A 516 14.37 0.65 39.23
CA PRO A 516 15.73 0.13 39.00
C PRO A 516 16.82 1.12 39.38
N VAL A 517 16.50 2.43 39.47
CA VAL A 517 17.45 3.51 39.80
C VAL A 517 17.61 3.70 41.31
N CYS A 518 16.50 3.74 42.07
CA CYS A 518 16.56 4.07 43.48
C CYS A 518 16.08 2.93 44.42
N GLY A 519 15.61 1.81 43.90
CA GLY A 519 15.15 0.63 44.66
C GLY A 519 13.83 0.85 45.41
N ARG A 520 13.13 1.97 45.25
CA ARG A 520 11.86 2.28 45.92
C ARG A 520 10.69 1.60 45.21
N PRO A 521 9.55 1.38 45.88
CA PRO A 521 8.32 0.97 45.22
C PRO A 521 7.98 1.91 44.07
N ALA A 522 7.59 1.32 42.95
CA ALA A 522 7.28 2.01 41.71
C ALA A 522 6.17 1.25 40.96
N LYS A 523 5.68 1.81 39.86
CA LYS A 523 4.66 1.18 39.04
C LYS A 523 5.13 1.05 37.59
N ARG A 524 4.89 -0.10 36.98
CA ARG A 524 5.05 -0.27 35.54
C ARG A 524 4.01 0.54 34.79
N GLU A 525 4.34 0.94 33.57
CA GLU A 525 3.38 1.44 32.60
C GLU A 525 2.35 0.34 32.30
N THR A 526 1.09 0.72 32.19
CA THR A 526 -0.02 -0.21 31.97
C THR A 526 -0.62 -0.07 30.57
N ASP A 527 -0.20 0.92 29.81
CA ASP A 527 -0.51 1.00 28.40
C ASP A 527 0.36 0.01 27.61
N THR A 528 -0.19 -0.51 26.53
CA THR A 528 0.52 -1.31 25.53
C THR A 528 0.74 -0.48 24.28
N MET A 529 1.67 -0.92 23.44
CA MET A 529 1.96 -0.25 22.18
C MET A 529 0.89 -0.55 21.14
N ASP A 530 0.67 0.38 20.22
CA ASP A 530 -0.07 0.15 18.97
C ASP A 530 0.46 -1.11 18.25
N THR A 531 -0.43 -1.92 17.72
CA THR A 531 -0.07 -3.17 17.01
C THR A 531 0.89 -2.94 15.84
N PHE A 532 0.78 -1.80 15.18
CA PHE A 532 1.68 -1.43 14.08
C PHE A 532 3.15 -1.28 14.52
N THR A 533 3.44 -1.10 15.79
CA THR A 533 4.83 -1.11 16.29
C THR A 533 5.49 -2.48 16.09
N CYS A 534 4.71 -3.56 16.18
CA CYS A 534 5.21 -4.91 15.93
C CYS A 534 5.40 -5.18 14.44
N SER A 535 4.48 -4.72 13.59
CA SER A 535 4.56 -4.95 12.14
C SER A 535 5.51 -4.00 11.41
N SER A 536 6.03 -2.95 12.08
CA SER A 536 6.91 -1.97 11.43
C SER A 536 8.36 -2.42 11.25
N TRP A 537 8.74 -3.61 11.78
CA TRP A 537 10.11 -4.14 11.67
C TRP A 537 10.19 -5.65 11.48
N TYR A 538 9.09 -6.37 11.35
CA TYR A 538 9.02 -7.83 11.27
C TYR A 538 9.79 -8.40 10.07
N TYR A 539 9.83 -7.68 8.96
CA TYR A 539 10.61 -8.03 7.77
C TYR A 539 12.12 -8.11 8.07
N LEU A 540 12.60 -7.36 9.05
CA LEU A 540 13.98 -7.45 9.53
C LEU A 540 14.17 -8.68 10.42
N ARG A 541 13.21 -8.98 11.29
CA ARG A 541 13.30 -10.16 12.14
C ARG A 541 13.39 -11.46 11.35
N TYR A 542 12.72 -11.53 10.21
CA TYR A 542 12.82 -12.70 9.33
C TYR A 542 14.23 -12.95 8.78
N THR A 543 15.07 -11.94 8.70
CA THR A 543 16.45 -12.12 8.23
C THR A 543 17.31 -12.92 9.23
N ASP A 544 16.97 -12.82 10.53
CA ASP A 544 17.72 -13.50 11.62
C ASP A 544 16.78 -13.80 12.82
N PRO A 545 15.79 -14.70 12.65
CA PRO A 545 14.71 -14.88 13.62
C PRO A 545 15.15 -15.55 14.93
N HIS A 546 16.28 -16.26 14.92
CA HIS A 546 16.79 -17.00 16.08
C HIS A 546 17.83 -16.24 16.88
N ASN A 547 18.17 -15.01 16.49
CA ASN A 547 19.11 -14.19 17.25
C ASN A 547 18.58 -13.89 18.65
N THR A 548 19.38 -14.18 19.68
CA THR A 548 19.02 -13.97 21.08
C THR A 548 19.70 -12.75 21.69
N GLU A 549 20.66 -12.16 20.99
CA GLU A 549 21.47 -11.02 21.45
C GLU A 549 20.98 -9.69 20.89
N LEU A 550 20.44 -9.71 19.67
CA LEU A 550 19.92 -8.54 18.94
C LEU A 550 18.58 -8.86 18.26
N PRO A 551 17.78 -7.86 17.90
CA PRO A 551 16.57 -8.09 17.11
C PRO A 551 16.84 -8.79 15.77
N PHE A 552 18.00 -8.55 15.20
CA PHE A 552 18.61 -9.18 14.02
C PHE A 552 20.09 -8.75 13.95
N SER A 553 20.95 -9.50 13.25
CA SER A 553 22.31 -9.05 12.96
C SER A 553 22.29 -8.08 11.75
N SER A 554 23.14 -7.07 11.79
CA SER A 554 23.30 -6.13 10.67
C SER A 554 23.75 -6.85 9.39
N GLU A 555 24.60 -7.87 9.52
CA GLU A 555 25.09 -8.69 8.40
C GLU A 555 23.94 -9.41 7.69
N ALA A 556 23.05 -10.07 8.44
CA ALA A 556 21.89 -10.75 7.87
C ALA A 556 20.88 -9.77 7.28
N ALA A 557 20.68 -8.63 7.94
CA ALA A 557 19.81 -7.59 7.43
C ALA A 557 20.37 -7.00 6.12
N ASP A 558 21.66 -6.65 6.07
CA ASP A 558 22.30 -6.06 4.88
C ASP A 558 22.32 -7.03 3.68
N ARG A 559 22.39 -8.37 3.96
CA ARG A 559 22.25 -9.36 2.90
C ARG A 559 20.86 -9.35 2.26
N TRP A 560 19.80 -9.33 3.09
CA TRP A 560 18.43 -9.55 2.60
C TRP A 560 17.69 -8.28 2.27
N MET A 561 17.98 -7.17 2.95
CA MET A 561 17.29 -5.89 2.74
C MET A 561 17.83 -5.13 1.52
N PRO A 562 17.00 -4.30 0.91
CA PRO A 562 15.55 -4.19 1.10
C PRO A 562 14.79 -5.43 0.59
N VAL A 563 13.54 -5.62 1.03
CA VAL A 563 12.64 -6.64 0.48
C VAL A 563 12.43 -6.37 -1.01
N ASP A 564 12.66 -7.37 -1.85
CA ASP A 564 12.59 -7.17 -3.31
C ASP A 564 11.15 -7.03 -3.83
N ASN A 565 10.24 -7.86 -3.32
CA ASN A 565 8.82 -7.81 -3.66
C ASN A 565 7.99 -7.86 -2.40
N TYR A 566 7.25 -6.79 -2.13
CA TYR A 566 6.34 -6.67 -1.01
C TYR A 566 4.90 -6.61 -1.48
N ILE A 567 4.02 -7.47 -0.94
CA ILE A 567 2.66 -7.67 -1.43
C ILE A 567 1.67 -7.45 -0.30
N GLY A 568 0.69 -6.57 -0.50
CA GLY A 568 -0.31 -6.28 0.52
C GLY A 568 -1.39 -5.29 0.08
N GLY A 569 -2.29 -4.95 0.98
CA GLY A 569 -3.41 -4.05 0.71
C GLY A 569 -3.02 -2.58 0.65
N ILE A 570 -3.66 -1.82 -0.24
CA ILE A 570 -3.43 -0.37 -0.39
C ILE A 570 -3.91 0.44 0.84
N GLU A 571 -4.79 -0.12 1.65
CA GLU A 571 -5.27 0.48 2.90
C GLU A 571 -4.15 0.78 3.89
N HIS A 572 -3.02 0.11 3.75
CA HIS A 572 -1.84 0.32 4.56
C HIS A 572 -0.93 1.46 4.10
N ALA A 573 -1.29 2.19 3.02
CA ALA A 573 -0.45 3.22 2.42
C ALA A 573 0.07 4.26 3.42
N ILE A 574 -0.79 4.80 4.29
CA ILE A 574 -0.48 5.83 5.29
C ILE A 574 -0.37 5.27 6.71
N LEU A 575 -0.47 3.96 6.88
CA LEU A 575 -0.36 3.22 8.14
C LEU A 575 0.95 2.42 8.14
N HIS A 576 0.84 1.09 8.04
CA HIS A 576 1.95 0.16 8.09
C HIS A 576 3.10 0.52 7.14
N LEU A 577 2.83 0.90 5.89
CA LEU A 577 3.88 1.24 4.92
C LEU A 577 4.66 2.49 5.32
N LEU A 578 3.98 3.52 5.82
CA LEU A 578 4.62 4.74 6.30
C LEU A 578 5.44 4.47 7.58
N TYR A 579 4.88 3.71 8.51
CA TYR A 579 5.55 3.35 9.75
C TYR A 579 6.76 2.44 9.52
N SER A 580 6.69 1.50 8.58
CA SER A 580 7.84 0.66 8.20
C SER A 580 8.98 1.49 7.63
N ARG A 581 8.70 2.49 6.82
CA ARG A 581 9.69 3.44 6.31
C ARG A 581 10.34 4.22 7.44
N PHE A 582 9.53 4.76 8.36
CA PHE A 582 10.02 5.45 9.55
C PHE A 582 10.92 4.54 10.42
N PHE A 583 10.48 3.32 10.70
CA PHE A 583 11.28 2.37 11.51
C PHE A 583 12.60 2.01 10.81
N THR A 584 12.59 1.78 9.49
CA THR A 584 13.82 1.53 8.74
C THR A 584 14.81 2.66 8.89
N LYS A 585 14.37 3.91 8.72
CA LYS A 585 15.23 5.10 8.89
C LYS A 585 15.73 5.27 10.33
N ALA A 586 14.87 5.08 11.32
CA ALA A 586 15.24 5.17 12.72
C ALA A 586 16.25 4.08 13.11
N LEU A 587 16.07 2.84 12.66
CA LEU A 587 16.99 1.73 12.90
C LEU A 587 18.33 1.92 12.15
N ARG A 588 18.31 2.47 10.95
CA ARG A 588 19.52 2.92 10.23
C ARG A 588 20.30 3.94 11.07
N ASP A 589 19.63 4.96 11.60
CA ASP A 589 20.26 6.02 12.39
C ASP A 589 20.73 5.53 13.78
N LEU A 590 20.19 4.39 14.24
CA LEU A 590 20.72 3.64 15.40
C LEU A 590 21.93 2.76 15.03
N GLY A 591 22.30 2.69 13.75
CA GLY A 591 23.46 1.93 13.27
C GLY A 591 23.19 0.42 13.10
N LEU A 592 21.94 0.01 13.02
CA LEU A 592 21.55 -1.40 12.86
C LEU A 592 21.36 -1.82 11.40
N LEU A 593 21.18 -0.85 10.49
CA LEU A 593 20.89 -1.05 9.07
C LEU A 593 21.74 -0.13 8.20
N SER A 594 21.98 -0.53 6.94
CA SER A 594 22.60 0.28 5.90
C SER A 594 21.59 0.81 4.85
N VAL A 595 20.33 0.33 4.89
CA VAL A 595 19.31 0.69 3.89
C VAL A 595 18.42 1.84 4.35
N ASP A 596 17.94 2.66 3.40
CA ASP A 596 17.08 3.81 3.65
C ASP A 596 15.59 3.44 3.60
N GLU A 597 15.22 2.44 2.80
CA GLU A 597 13.83 2.06 2.54
C GLU A 597 13.64 0.55 2.70
N PRO A 598 12.48 0.11 3.23
CA PRO A 598 12.27 -1.30 3.54
C PRO A 598 11.94 -2.18 2.33
N PHE A 599 11.28 -1.62 1.30
CA PHE A 599 10.67 -2.38 0.20
C PHE A 599 11.01 -1.76 -1.15
N THR A 600 11.60 -2.55 -2.07
CA THR A 600 11.96 -2.09 -3.42
C THR A 600 10.73 -1.98 -4.32
N ASN A 601 9.96 -3.08 -4.44
CA ASN A 601 8.76 -3.12 -5.25
C ASN A 601 7.55 -3.41 -4.35
N LEU A 602 6.51 -2.63 -4.52
CA LEU A 602 5.24 -2.79 -3.80
C LEU A 602 4.14 -3.19 -4.78
N LEU A 603 3.53 -4.34 -4.54
CA LEU A 603 2.34 -4.78 -5.23
C LEU A 603 1.12 -4.63 -4.33
N CYS A 604 0.26 -3.67 -4.65
CA CYS A 604 -1.05 -3.56 -4.01
C CYS A 604 -2.04 -4.48 -4.72
N GLN A 605 -2.35 -5.63 -4.11
CA GLN A 605 -3.32 -6.53 -4.72
C GLN A 605 -4.73 -5.96 -4.62
N GLY A 606 -5.52 -6.21 -5.68
CA GLY A 606 -6.94 -5.86 -5.70
C GLY A 606 -7.78 -6.72 -4.76
N MET A 607 -8.96 -6.23 -4.43
CA MET A 607 -9.89 -6.91 -3.53
C MET A 607 -10.56 -8.10 -4.20
N VAL A 608 -10.79 -9.16 -3.43
CA VAL A 608 -11.71 -10.24 -3.82
C VAL A 608 -13.07 -9.91 -3.24
N LYS A 609 -14.05 -9.73 -4.11
CA LYS A 609 -15.43 -9.40 -3.77
C LYS A 609 -16.30 -10.66 -3.86
N ASP A 610 -17.44 -10.63 -3.21
CA ASP A 610 -18.42 -11.70 -3.35
C ASP A 610 -19.16 -11.61 -4.71
N GLU A 611 -20.09 -12.52 -4.97
CA GLU A 611 -20.88 -12.58 -6.20
C GLU A 611 -21.79 -11.35 -6.44
N ASN A 612 -21.97 -10.50 -5.42
CA ASN A 612 -22.76 -9.27 -5.50
C ASN A 612 -21.88 -8.03 -5.71
N GLY A 613 -20.54 -8.18 -5.78
CA GLY A 613 -19.58 -7.09 -5.87
C GLY A 613 -19.25 -6.43 -4.53
N ASP A 614 -19.67 -7.03 -3.41
CA ASP A 614 -19.36 -6.54 -2.07
C ASP A 614 -18.02 -7.10 -1.58
N THR A 615 -17.21 -6.28 -0.92
CA THR A 615 -15.99 -6.73 -0.28
C THR A 615 -16.28 -7.78 0.77
N MET A 616 -15.58 -8.92 0.69
CA MET A 616 -15.69 -10.00 1.66
C MET A 616 -15.24 -9.55 3.05
N SER A 617 -16.08 -9.72 4.05
CA SER A 617 -15.72 -9.46 5.44
C SER A 617 -16.42 -10.40 6.40
N LYS A 618 -15.75 -10.74 7.52
CA LYS A 618 -16.34 -11.61 8.55
C LYS A 618 -17.58 -11.00 9.20
N SER A 619 -17.64 -9.67 9.28
CA SER A 619 -18.80 -8.95 9.85
C SER A 619 -20.03 -9.01 8.98
N LYS A 620 -19.86 -9.10 7.65
CA LYS A 620 -20.95 -9.27 6.69
C LYS A 620 -21.37 -10.74 6.49
N GLY A 621 -20.54 -11.69 6.93
CA GLY A 621 -20.81 -13.12 6.77
C GLY A 621 -20.72 -13.65 5.34
N ASN A 622 -20.11 -12.89 4.42
CA ASN A 622 -19.96 -13.19 2.99
C ASN A 622 -18.57 -13.74 2.62
N VAL A 623 -17.82 -14.22 3.58
CA VAL A 623 -16.46 -14.74 3.39
C VAL A 623 -16.49 -16.13 2.76
N VAL A 624 -15.71 -16.34 1.71
CA VAL A 624 -15.48 -17.66 1.09
C VAL A 624 -14.15 -18.21 1.66
N PRO A 625 -14.19 -19.32 2.41
CA PRO A 625 -12.97 -19.95 2.93
C PRO A 625 -12.27 -20.78 1.85
N PRO A 626 -10.93 -20.84 1.81
CA PRO A 626 -10.19 -21.67 0.86
C PRO A 626 -10.58 -23.15 0.87
N SER A 627 -10.93 -23.70 2.04
CA SER A 627 -11.37 -25.08 2.18
C SER A 627 -12.55 -25.43 1.27
N SER A 628 -13.47 -24.49 1.03
CA SER A 628 -14.63 -24.68 0.14
C SER A 628 -14.25 -24.97 -1.31
N VAL A 629 -13.04 -24.65 -1.71
CA VAL A 629 -12.48 -24.91 -3.05
C VAL A 629 -11.49 -26.07 -3.02
N ILE A 630 -10.62 -26.11 -2.01
CA ILE A 630 -9.59 -27.15 -1.90
C ILE A 630 -10.21 -28.54 -1.74
N GLU A 631 -11.25 -28.67 -0.93
CA GLU A 631 -11.88 -29.97 -0.67
C GLU A 631 -12.48 -30.61 -1.94
N PRO A 632 -13.24 -29.90 -2.80
CA PRO A 632 -13.81 -30.51 -4.00
C PRO A 632 -12.88 -30.52 -5.22
N TYR A 633 -11.92 -29.57 -5.31
CA TYR A 633 -11.16 -29.35 -6.57
C TYR A 633 -9.64 -29.42 -6.40
N GLY A 634 -9.12 -29.34 -5.19
CA GLY A 634 -7.69 -29.28 -4.89
C GLY A 634 -7.12 -27.86 -4.85
N ALA A 635 -5.97 -27.76 -4.17
CA ALA A 635 -5.26 -26.49 -3.96
C ALA A 635 -4.74 -25.88 -5.28
N ASP A 636 -4.18 -26.70 -6.17
CA ASP A 636 -3.66 -26.21 -7.47
C ASP A 636 -4.78 -25.63 -8.34
N THR A 637 -5.98 -26.20 -8.31
CA THR A 637 -7.13 -25.62 -8.99
C THR A 637 -7.50 -24.24 -8.44
N MET A 638 -7.47 -24.07 -7.12
CA MET A 638 -7.74 -22.80 -6.46
C MET A 638 -6.68 -21.76 -6.84
N ARG A 639 -5.38 -22.12 -6.75
CA ARG A 639 -4.26 -21.25 -7.08
C ARG A 639 -4.32 -20.78 -8.53
N LEU A 640 -4.55 -21.71 -9.45
CA LEU A 640 -4.72 -21.43 -10.89
C LEU A 640 -5.89 -20.48 -11.14
N ALA A 641 -7.06 -20.74 -10.53
CA ALA A 641 -8.23 -19.88 -10.68
C ALA A 641 -7.96 -18.44 -10.20
N ILE A 642 -7.40 -18.29 -9.00
CA ILE A 642 -7.05 -16.99 -8.40
C ILE A 642 -6.13 -16.17 -9.31
N LEU A 643 -5.08 -16.79 -9.85
CA LEU A 643 -4.08 -16.11 -10.67
C LEU A 643 -4.58 -15.84 -12.10
N PHE A 644 -5.56 -16.61 -12.58
CA PHE A 644 -6.09 -16.49 -13.94
C PHE A 644 -7.19 -15.43 -14.07
N ILE A 645 -8.04 -15.23 -13.04
CA ILE A 645 -9.24 -14.39 -13.12
C ILE A 645 -8.91 -12.95 -13.49
N ALA A 646 -7.89 -12.37 -12.87
CA ALA A 646 -7.54 -10.96 -13.07
C ALA A 646 -6.05 -10.69 -12.82
N PRO A 647 -5.50 -9.62 -13.40
CA PRO A 647 -4.19 -9.11 -12.98
C PRO A 647 -4.16 -8.83 -11.46
N PRO A 648 -3.00 -8.95 -10.80
CA PRO A 648 -2.88 -8.81 -9.35
C PRO A 648 -3.45 -7.51 -8.77
N GLU A 649 -3.32 -6.38 -9.46
CA GLU A 649 -3.75 -5.06 -8.98
C GLU A 649 -5.25 -4.80 -9.15
N LYS A 650 -5.96 -5.66 -9.88
CA LYS A 650 -7.38 -5.47 -10.18
C LYS A 650 -8.28 -6.21 -9.21
N ASP A 651 -9.35 -5.53 -8.78
CA ASP A 651 -10.44 -6.19 -8.07
C ASP A 651 -11.11 -7.21 -8.99
N PHE A 652 -11.68 -8.25 -8.40
CA PHE A 652 -12.56 -9.17 -9.11
C PHE A 652 -13.66 -9.73 -8.21
N ASP A 653 -14.77 -10.09 -8.82
CA ASP A 653 -15.87 -10.77 -8.16
C ASP A 653 -15.61 -12.28 -8.18
N TRP A 654 -15.78 -12.94 -7.05
CA TRP A 654 -15.58 -14.39 -6.93
C TRP A 654 -16.64 -15.15 -7.73
N ASP A 655 -16.22 -15.90 -8.75
CA ASP A 655 -17.09 -16.73 -9.59
C ASP A 655 -16.71 -18.22 -9.49
N PRO A 656 -17.55 -19.08 -8.91
CA PRO A 656 -17.32 -20.53 -8.89
C PRO A 656 -17.10 -21.16 -10.27
N LYS A 657 -17.64 -20.58 -11.35
CA LYS A 657 -17.45 -21.09 -12.71
C LYS A 657 -16.00 -20.96 -13.19
N ALA A 658 -15.29 -19.94 -12.70
CA ALA A 658 -13.86 -19.81 -12.99
C ALA A 658 -13.05 -20.96 -12.39
N VAL A 659 -13.41 -21.40 -11.17
CA VAL A 659 -12.82 -22.58 -10.52
C VAL A 659 -13.05 -23.85 -11.33
N GLU A 660 -14.29 -24.07 -11.81
CA GLU A 660 -14.59 -25.20 -12.67
C GLU A 660 -13.81 -25.16 -14.00
N GLY A 661 -13.62 -23.95 -14.56
CA GLY A 661 -12.78 -23.71 -15.74
C GLY A 661 -11.34 -24.13 -15.51
N ALA A 662 -10.75 -23.68 -14.38
CA ALA A 662 -9.40 -24.04 -13.96
C ALA A 662 -9.25 -25.56 -13.74
N ASN A 663 -10.21 -26.21 -13.08
CA ASN A 663 -10.19 -27.67 -12.90
C ASN A 663 -10.24 -28.45 -14.22
N ARG A 664 -11.05 -28.00 -15.17
CA ARG A 664 -11.09 -28.62 -16.52
C ARG A 664 -9.74 -28.46 -17.24
N PHE A 665 -9.11 -27.29 -17.09
CA PHE A 665 -7.80 -27.06 -17.71
C PHE A 665 -6.71 -27.93 -17.08
N ILE A 666 -6.59 -28.00 -15.76
CA ILE A 666 -5.63 -28.86 -15.05
C ILE A 666 -5.75 -30.33 -15.49
N LYS A 667 -6.96 -30.88 -15.52
CA LYS A 667 -7.22 -32.25 -15.95
C LYS A 667 -6.88 -32.48 -17.42
N ARG A 668 -7.11 -31.48 -18.28
CA ARG A 668 -6.71 -31.56 -19.68
C ARG A 668 -5.19 -31.51 -19.85
N ALA A 669 -4.52 -30.59 -19.16
CA ALA A 669 -3.08 -30.47 -19.18
C ALA A 669 -2.39 -31.75 -18.66
N TRP A 670 -2.93 -32.34 -17.57
CA TRP A 670 -2.50 -33.64 -17.05
C TRP A 670 -2.49 -34.70 -18.15
N ARG A 671 -3.62 -34.89 -18.82
CA ARG A 671 -3.72 -35.89 -19.88
C ARG A 671 -2.77 -35.62 -21.04
N ILE A 672 -2.63 -34.36 -21.47
CA ILE A 672 -1.75 -33.99 -22.58
C ILE A 672 -0.28 -34.23 -22.22
N VAL A 673 0.15 -33.91 -21.01
CA VAL A 673 1.53 -34.18 -20.55
C VAL A 673 1.81 -35.69 -20.57
N TRP A 674 0.92 -36.50 -20.01
CA TRP A 674 1.06 -37.96 -20.08
C TRP A 674 1.14 -38.52 -21.53
N GLN A 675 0.29 -38.01 -22.42
CA GLN A 675 0.32 -38.42 -23.87
C GLN A 675 1.61 -38.00 -24.53
N LEU A 676 2.15 -36.83 -24.22
CA LEU A 676 3.43 -36.36 -24.74
C LEU A 676 4.57 -37.25 -24.24
N VAL A 677 4.59 -37.57 -22.96
CA VAL A 677 5.62 -38.44 -22.35
C VAL A 677 5.56 -39.86 -22.93
N GLN A 678 4.37 -40.43 -23.07
CA GLN A 678 4.21 -41.75 -23.74
C GLN A 678 4.67 -41.75 -25.19
N SER A 679 4.62 -40.61 -25.88
CA SER A 679 5.12 -40.40 -27.23
C SER A 679 6.58 -39.95 -27.29
N GLY A 680 7.14 -39.53 -26.12
CA GLY A 680 8.46 -38.95 -25.98
C GLY A 680 9.55 -39.94 -25.57
N ASP A 681 10.81 -39.49 -25.65
CA ASP A 681 11.95 -40.20 -25.05
C ASP A 681 13.03 -39.18 -24.65
N ALA A 682 13.37 -39.17 -23.36
CA ALA A 682 14.40 -38.29 -22.80
C ALA A 682 15.81 -38.55 -23.35
N ASN A 683 16.08 -39.74 -23.88
CA ASN A 683 17.41 -40.12 -24.35
C ASN A 683 17.63 -39.79 -25.83
N VAL A 684 16.60 -39.32 -26.52
CA VAL A 684 16.73 -38.91 -27.94
C VAL A 684 17.20 -37.47 -28.00
N ALA A 685 18.31 -37.24 -28.68
CA ALA A 685 18.81 -35.88 -28.91
C ALA A 685 17.85 -35.11 -29.82
N PHE A 686 17.56 -33.86 -29.48
CA PHE A 686 16.73 -32.99 -30.28
C PHE A 686 17.45 -32.54 -31.54
N ASP A 687 16.81 -32.71 -32.71
CA ASP A 687 17.31 -32.23 -34.00
C ASP A 687 16.19 -31.44 -34.73
N LYS A 688 16.30 -30.12 -34.77
CA LYS A 688 15.37 -29.24 -35.47
C LYS A 688 15.22 -29.54 -36.95
N SER A 689 16.29 -30.05 -37.62
CA SER A 689 16.31 -30.22 -39.06
C SER A 689 15.40 -31.34 -39.57
N VAL A 690 14.96 -32.22 -38.66
CA VAL A 690 14.06 -33.33 -38.98
C VAL A 690 12.58 -33.02 -38.76
N LEU A 691 12.28 -31.86 -38.16
CA LEU A 691 10.91 -31.49 -37.85
C LEU A 691 10.10 -31.16 -39.12
N ASP A 692 8.95 -31.79 -39.27
CA ASP A 692 7.94 -31.39 -40.24
C ASP A 692 7.24 -30.07 -39.88
N GLU A 693 6.35 -29.58 -40.74
CA GLU A 693 5.64 -28.30 -40.50
C GLU A 693 4.79 -28.33 -39.23
N THR A 694 4.19 -29.49 -38.91
CA THR A 694 3.32 -29.65 -37.76
C THR A 694 4.14 -29.64 -36.44
N ALA A 695 5.25 -30.37 -36.41
CA ALA A 695 6.21 -30.39 -35.33
C ALA A 695 6.87 -29.01 -35.15
N MET A 696 7.19 -28.33 -36.24
CA MET A 696 7.77 -26.99 -36.20
C MET A 696 6.82 -25.95 -35.64
N LYS A 697 5.51 -26.05 -35.86
CA LYS A 697 4.51 -25.18 -35.19
C LYS A 697 4.51 -25.38 -33.67
N LEU A 698 4.55 -26.60 -33.17
CA LEU A 698 4.63 -26.92 -31.77
C LEU A 698 5.95 -26.42 -31.17
N TYR A 699 7.07 -26.61 -31.85
CA TYR A 699 8.38 -26.13 -31.44
C TYR A 699 8.43 -24.61 -31.27
N ARG A 700 7.91 -23.85 -32.25
CA ARG A 700 7.84 -22.39 -32.18
C ARG A 700 6.92 -21.90 -31.01
N GLU A 701 5.78 -22.56 -30.82
CA GLU A 701 4.84 -22.24 -29.74
C GLU A 701 5.45 -22.50 -28.37
N ARG A 702 6.27 -23.56 -28.22
CA ARG A 702 7.06 -23.83 -27.02
C ARG A 702 7.92 -22.62 -26.64
N HIS A 703 8.76 -22.13 -27.55
CA HIS A 703 9.65 -20.99 -27.31
C HIS A 703 8.87 -19.71 -27.03
N ARG A 704 7.78 -19.46 -27.76
CA ARG A 704 6.88 -18.30 -27.54
C ARG A 704 6.27 -18.31 -26.16
N THR A 705 5.78 -19.45 -25.71
CA THR A 705 5.16 -19.63 -24.40
C THR A 705 6.16 -19.40 -23.27
N ILE A 706 7.34 -20.01 -23.35
CA ILE A 706 8.36 -19.83 -22.29
C ILE A 706 8.78 -18.35 -22.20
N ALA A 707 9.05 -17.70 -23.35
CA ALA A 707 9.38 -16.29 -23.40
C ALA A 707 8.28 -15.43 -22.77
N LYS A 708 7.02 -15.67 -23.15
CA LYS A 708 5.86 -14.94 -22.62
C LYS A 708 5.69 -15.17 -21.12
N CYS A 709 5.78 -16.40 -20.63
CA CYS A 709 5.70 -16.70 -19.20
C CYS A 709 6.81 -16.01 -18.42
N THR A 710 8.05 -16.00 -18.95
CA THR A 710 9.17 -15.34 -18.29
C THR A 710 8.91 -13.84 -18.11
N GLU A 711 8.49 -13.15 -19.18
CA GLU A 711 8.16 -11.74 -19.15
C GLU A 711 6.98 -11.43 -18.22
N ASP A 712 5.93 -12.25 -18.27
CA ASP A 712 4.71 -12.04 -17.48
C ASP A 712 4.94 -12.28 -15.99
N PHE A 713 5.75 -13.25 -15.60
CA PHE A 713 6.14 -13.44 -14.21
C PHE A 713 6.95 -12.26 -13.68
N ASP A 714 7.88 -11.71 -14.46
CA ASP A 714 8.66 -10.52 -14.09
C ASP A 714 7.76 -9.29 -13.85
N ARG A 715 6.61 -9.23 -14.56
CA ARG A 715 5.62 -8.17 -14.43
C ARG A 715 4.45 -8.51 -13.50
N GLY A 716 4.41 -9.71 -12.93
CA GLY A 716 3.29 -10.20 -12.13
C GLY A 716 2.00 -10.45 -12.93
N GLN A 717 2.08 -10.59 -14.26
CA GLN A 717 0.90 -10.80 -15.14
C GLN A 717 0.58 -12.29 -15.31
N PHE A 718 0.25 -12.96 -14.21
CA PHE A 718 0.04 -14.41 -14.16
C PHE A 718 -1.11 -14.88 -15.07
N ASN A 719 -2.16 -14.10 -15.22
CA ASN A 719 -3.31 -14.41 -16.06
C ASN A 719 -2.93 -14.58 -17.52
N THR A 720 -2.02 -13.75 -18.05
CA THR A 720 -1.53 -13.87 -19.43
C THR A 720 -0.49 -14.97 -19.59
N ALA A 721 0.33 -15.22 -18.57
CA ALA A 721 1.22 -16.39 -18.53
C ALA A 721 0.41 -17.70 -18.61
N ILE A 722 -0.65 -17.83 -17.80
CA ILE A 722 -1.53 -19.00 -17.82
C ILE A 722 -2.20 -19.13 -19.19
N SER A 723 -2.65 -18.04 -19.81
CA SER A 723 -3.20 -18.06 -21.17
C SER A 723 -2.20 -18.60 -22.19
N ALA A 724 -0.94 -18.19 -22.13
CA ALA A 724 0.11 -18.69 -23.01
C ALA A 724 0.32 -20.20 -22.83
N VAL A 725 0.31 -20.69 -21.59
CA VAL A 725 0.40 -22.14 -21.34
C VAL A 725 -0.83 -22.88 -21.88
N MET A 726 -2.03 -22.28 -21.80
CA MET A 726 -3.22 -22.86 -22.41
C MET A 726 -3.10 -22.99 -23.93
N GLU A 727 -2.44 -22.04 -24.61
CA GLU A 727 -2.15 -22.06 -26.03
C GLU A 727 -1.14 -23.18 -26.37
N LEU A 728 -0.08 -23.34 -25.59
CA LEU A 728 0.87 -24.43 -25.73
C LEU A 728 0.21 -25.81 -25.56
N VAL A 729 -0.63 -25.99 -24.55
CA VAL A 729 -1.41 -27.22 -24.34
C VAL A 729 -2.35 -27.49 -25.52
N ASN A 730 -2.95 -26.44 -26.12
CA ASN A 730 -3.77 -26.59 -27.33
C ASN A 730 -2.92 -27.02 -28.55
N ALA A 731 -1.76 -26.39 -28.73
CA ALA A 731 -0.83 -26.74 -29.81
C ALA A 731 -0.32 -28.18 -29.69
N ALA A 732 0.04 -28.61 -28.48
CA ALA A 732 0.44 -29.99 -28.18
C ALA A 732 -0.69 -30.98 -28.47
N SER A 733 -1.95 -30.67 -28.05
CA SER A 733 -3.10 -31.49 -28.39
C SER A 733 -3.34 -31.59 -29.90
N ALA A 734 -3.20 -30.48 -30.63
CA ALA A 734 -3.33 -30.46 -32.08
C ALA A 734 -2.27 -31.32 -32.77
N TYR A 735 -1.03 -31.23 -32.32
CA TYR A 735 0.10 -32.05 -32.81
C TYR A 735 -0.17 -33.56 -32.56
N LEU A 736 -0.57 -33.94 -31.34
CA LEU A 736 -0.88 -35.32 -30.99
C LEU A 736 -2.06 -35.89 -31.82
N ASN A 737 -3.03 -35.06 -32.18
CA ASN A 737 -4.16 -35.49 -33.01
C ASN A 737 -3.85 -35.54 -34.51
N ALA A 738 -2.89 -34.77 -34.99
CA ALA A 738 -2.50 -34.69 -36.40
C ALA A 738 -1.45 -35.73 -36.80
N THR A 739 -0.78 -36.35 -35.78
CA THR A 739 0.33 -37.32 -36.03
C THR A 739 0.02 -38.67 -35.39
N GLU A 740 0.45 -39.74 -36.05
CA GLU A 740 0.43 -41.10 -35.45
C GLU A 740 1.71 -41.38 -34.66
N GLY A 741 1.68 -42.37 -33.76
CA GLY A 741 2.76 -42.60 -32.79
C GLY A 741 4.16 -42.75 -33.40
N ALA A 742 4.28 -43.39 -34.57
CA ALA A 742 5.56 -43.58 -35.25
C ALA A 742 6.13 -42.30 -35.89
N ASP A 743 5.27 -41.34 -36.22
CA ASP A 743 5.63 -40.09 -36.90
C ASP A 743 5.90 -38.94 -35.94
N ARG A 744 5.74 -39.15 -34.62
CA ARG A 744 5.97 -38.16 -33.59
C ARG A 744 7.45 -37.98 -33.27
N ASP A 745 7.92 -36.74 -33.25
CA ASP A 745 9.26 -36.45 -32.76
C ASP A 745 9.35 -36.67 -31.25
N LYS A 746 10.15 -37.67 -30.85
CA LYS A 746 10.23 -38.10 -29.46
C LYS A 746 10.88 -37.06 -28.54
N ALA A 747 11.93 -36.41 -29.03
CA ALA A 747 12.64 -35.40 -28.26
C ALA A 747 11.77 -34.14 -28.04
N LEU A 748 11.05 -33.72 -29.10
CA LEU A 748 10.11 -32.59 -29.00
C LEU A 748 8.97 -32.91 -28.03
N CYS A 749 8.36 -34.08 -28.10
CA CYS A 749 7.29 -34.51 -27.21
C CYS A 749 7.73 -34.44 -25.75
N TYR A 750 8.87 -35.07 -25.42
CA TYR A 750 9.40 -35.06 -24.05
C TYR A 750 9.75 -33.63 -23.60
N GLY A 751 10.41 -32.83 -24.44
CA GLY A 751 10.77 -31.45 -24.14
C GLY A 751 9.57 -30.54 -23.87
N VAL A 752 8.51 -30.63 -24.69
CA VAL A 752 7.28 -29.85 -24.50
C VAL A 752 6.54 -30.28 -23.21
N ALA A 753 6.49 -31.58 -22.90
CA ALA A 753 5.91 -32.09 -21.66
C ALA A 753 6.63 -31.50 -20.45
N LYS A 754 7.97 -31.53 -20.48
CA LYS A 754 8.80 -30.99 -19.41
C LYS A 754 8.59 -29.47 -19.22
N ASP A 755 8.49 -28.72 -20.31
CA ASP A 755 8.30 -27.27 -20.25
C ASP A 755 6.91 -26.89 -19.72
N ILE A 756 5.85 -27.59 -20.13
CA ILE A 756 4.50 -27.37 -19.59
C ILE A 756 4.51 -27.57 -18.06
N VAL A 757 5.16 -28.64 -17.58
CA VAL A 757 5.28 -28.90 -16.14
C VAL A 757 6.08 -27.80 -15.46
N SER A 758 7.23 -27.41 -16.03
CA SER A 758 8.10 -26.40 -15.43
C SER A 758 7.46 -25.02 -15.35
N VAL A 759 6.77 -24.55 -16.40
CA VAL A 759 6.16 -23.21 -16.39
C VAL A 759 4.91 -23.14 -15.50
N LEU A 760 4.24 -24.28 -15.25
CA LEU A 760 3.11 -24.36 -14.33
C LEU A 760 3.54 -24.65 -12.88
N ALA A 761 4.77 -25.10 -12.63
CA ALA A 761 5.22 -25.47 -11.28
C ALA A 761 5.05 -24.35 -10.24
N PRO A 762 5.31 -23.06 -10.55
CA PRO A 762 5.04 -21.99 -9.59
C PRO A 762 3.57 -21.80 -9.26
N ILE A 763 2.67 -22.17 -10.15
CA ILE A 763 1.22 -21.97 -10.04
C ILE A 763 0.54 -23.20 -9.46
N CYS A 764 0.88 -24.39 -9.99
CA CYS A 764 0.30 -25.68 -9.65
C CYS A 764 1.37 -26.64 -9.10
N PRO A 765 1.93 -26.39 -7.92
CA PRO A 765 3.12 -27.09 -7.43
C PRO A 765 2.92 -28.56 -7.15
N PHE A 766 1.79 -28.98 -6.64
CA PHE A 766 1.51 -30.40 -6.36
C PHE A 766 1.35 -31.18 -7.66
N TRP A 767 0.59 -30.67 -8.61
CA TRP A 767 0.41 -31.21 -9.95
C TRP A 767 1.76 -31.33 -10.68
N ALA A 768 2.61 -30.33 -10.54
CA ALA A 768 3.90 -30.29 -11.19
C ALA A 768 4.87 -31.34 -10.62
N ASP A 769 5.00 -31.44 -9.29
CA ASP A 769 5.88 -32.42 -8.67
C ASP A 769 5.44 -33.84 -8.96
N GLU A 770 4.13 -34.09 -8.99
CA GLU A 770 3.59 -35.41 -9.36
C GLU A 770 4.01 -35.80 -10.77
N LEU A 771 3.81 -34.92 -11.76
CA LEU A 771 4.18 -35.18 -13.14
C LEU A 771 5.70 -35.22 -13.36
N TRP A 772 6.45 -34.43 -12.58
CA TRP A 772 7.91 -34.44 -12.62
C TRP A 772 8.48 -35.79 -12.27
N HIS A 773 7.93 -36.44 -11.25
CA HIS A 773 8.36 -37.75 -10.79
C HIS A 773 7.71 -38.90 -11.59
N GLU A 774 6.39 -38.95 -11.64
CA GLU A 774 5.68 -40.12 -12.10
C GLU A 774 5.57 -40.19 -13.64
N ALA A 775 5.52 -39.04 -14.33
CA ALA A 775 5.43 -39.01 -15.78
C ALA A 775 6.81 -38.84 -16.42
N LEU A 776 7.54 -37.77 -16.02
CA LEU A 776 8.82 -37.41 -16.63
C LEU A 776 10.00 -38.25 -16.10
N GLY A 777 9.85 -38.91 -14.95
CA GLY A 777 10.90 -39.72 -14.33
C GLY A 777 12.12 -38.89 -13.90
N CYS A 778 11.93 -37.62 -13.61
CA CYS A 778 12.98 -36.71 -13.18
C CYS A 778 13.26 -36.83 -11.68
N GLU A 779 14.52 -36.62 -11.29
CA GLU A 779 14.92 -36.51 -9.88
C GLU A 779 14.67 -35.09 -9.33
N GLY A 780 14.58 -34.94 -8.00
CA GLY A 780 14.33 -33.64 -7.33
C GLY A 780 12.90 -33.16 -7.53
N ASN A 781 12.62 -31.90 -7.29
CA ASN A 781 11.29 -31.29 -7.42
C ASN A 781 11.21 -30.35 -8.63
N ALA A 782 10.04 -30.21 -9.21
CA ALA A 782 9.83 -29.38 -10.40
C ALA A 782 10.31 -27.94 -10.17
N TYR A 783 10.05 -27.36 -8.98
CA TYR A 783 10.44 -25.98 -8.70
C TYR A 783 11.91 -25.79 -8.26
N THR A 784 12.66 -26.86 -7.99
CA THR A 784 14.12 -26.81 -7.81
C THR A 784 14.89 -27.01 -9.12
N ALA A 785 14.19 -27.42 -10.18
CA ALA A 785 14.73 -27.48 -11.53
C ALA A 785 14.95 -26.08 -12.11
N ALA A 786 15.83 -25.96 -13.08
CA ALA A 786 16.04 -24.70 -13.77
C ALA A 786 14.78 -24.28 -14.55
N TRP A 787 14.49 -22.97 -14.55
CA TRP A 787 13.47 -22.39 -15.41
C TRP A 787 13.79 -22.70 -16.88
N PRO A 788 12.81 -23.07 -17.70
CA PRO A 788 13.08 -23.49 -19.08
C PRO A 788 13.70 -22.37 -19.92
N GLU A 789 14.68 -22.75 -20.75
CA GLU A 789 15.33 -21.83 -21.67
C GLU A 789 14.51 -21.64 -22.94
N PHE A 790 14.62 -20.45 -23.54
CA PHE A 790 13.98 -20.13 -24.81
C PHE A 790 14.90 -19.29 -25.70
N ASP A 791 14.65 -19.38 -27.00
CA ASP A 791 15.25 -18.49 -28.00
C ASP A 791 14.11 -17.78 -28.74
N LEU A 792 14.09 -16.44 -28.66
CA LEU A 792 13.08 -15.63 -29.36
C LEU A 792 13.13 -15.76 -30.88
N ALA A 793 14.31 -15.99 -31.44
CA ALA A 793 14.45 -16.22 -32.89
C ALA A 793 13.70 -17.47 -33.31
N GLU A 794 13.69 -18.51 -32.48
CA GLU A 794 13.00 -19.75 -32.70
C GLU A 794 11.48 -19.68 -32.61
N SER A 795 10.94 -18.62 -31.98
CA SER A 795 9.50 -18.38 -31.90
C SER A 795 8.89 -17.73 -33.13
N ILE A 796 9.76 -17.28 -34.08
CA ILE A 796 9.33 -16.49 -35.22
C ILE A 796 8.91 -17.45 -36.35
N GLU A 797 7.75 -17.25 -36.93
CA GLU A 797 7.32 -17.95 -38.13
C GLU A 797 8.04 -17.38 -39.35
N ASP A 798 8.50 -18.29 -40.25
CA ASP A 798 9.14 -17.90 -41.51
C ASP A 798 8.16 -17.22 -42.46
N THR A 799 6.86 -17.49 -42.27
CA THR A 799 5.77 -16.90 -43.06
C THR A 799 4.88 -16.01 -42.16
N VAL A 800 4.25 -15.03 -42.79
CA VAL A 800 3.26 -14.16 -42.11
C VAL A 800 2.00 -14.09 -42.97
N GLN A 801 0.85 -14.26 -42.32
CA GLN A 801 -0.42 -14.10 -43.02
C GLN A 801 -0.73 -12.63 -43.22
N ILE A 802 -0.86 -12.19 -44.45
CA ILE A 802 -1.23 -10.83 -44.81
C ILE A 802 -2.62 -10.77 -45.46
N VAL A 803 -3.33 -9.66 -45.18
CA VAL A 803 -4.65 -9.42 -45.74
C VAL A 803 -4.53 -8.87 -47.14
N VAL A 804 -5.22 -9.46 -48.10
CA VAL A 804 -5.31 -8.92 -49.47
C VAL A 804 -6.60 -8.16 -49.67
N GLN A 805 -6.44 -6.91 -50.07
CA GLN A 805 -7.56 -6.01 -50.37
C GLN A 805 -7.55 -5.66 -51.86
N VAL A 806 -8.73 -5.48 -52.42
CA VAL A 806 -8.93 -4.89 -53.75
C VAL A 806 -9.82 -3.65 -53.57
N LEU A 807 -9.30 -2.46 -53.89
CA LEU A 807 -9.94 -1.17 -53.71
C LEU A 807 -10.42 -0.96 -52.24
N GLY A 808 -9.57 -1.32 -51.27
CA GLY A 808 -9.83 -1.17 -49.84
C GLY A 808 -10.78 -2.24 -49.23
N LYS A 809 -11.34 -3.16 -50.02
CA LYS A 809 -12.18 -4.25 -49.53
C LYS A 809 -11.39 -5.56 -49.43
N VAL A 810 -11.44 -6.22 -48.28
CA VAL A 810 -10.79 -7.52 -48.05
C VAL A 810 -11.35 -8.55 -49.01
N ARG A 811 -10.44 -9.23 -49.76
CA ARG A 811 -10.79 -10.24 -50.76
C ARG A 811 -10.08 -11.57 -50.57
N GLY A 812 -9.04 -11.59 -49.75
CA GLY A 812 -8.30 -12.80 -49.45
C GLY A 812 -7.32 -12.61 -48.31
N ARG A 813 -6.71 -13.70 -47.90
CA ARG A 813 -5.55 -13.76 -47.02
C ARG A 813 -4.55 -14.71 -47.65
N ILE A 814 -3.27 -14.39 -47.55
CA ILE A 814 -2.18 -15.18 -48.07
C ILE A 814 -1.05 -15.29 -47.07
N ASP A 815 -0.37 -16.38 -47.03
CA ASP A 815 0.85 -16.57 -46.28
C ASP A 815 2.04 -16.24 -47.20
N VAL A 816 2.89 -15.32 -46.77
CA VAL A 816 4.09 -14.88 -47.46
C VAL A 816 5.29 -15.01 -46.57
N ALA A 817 6.49 -15.14 -47.10
CA ALA A 817 7.69 -15.11 -46.31
C ALA A 817 7.74 -13.80 -45.49
N ARG A 818 8.21 -13.84 -44.26
CA ARG A 818 8.27 -12.65 -43.37
C ARG A 818 9.15 -11.54 -43.95
N ASP A 819 10.19 -11.93 -44.68
CA ASP A 819 11.15 -11.08 -45.37
C ASP A 819 10.80 -10.86 -46.84
N ALA A 820 9.58 -11.30 -47.23
CA ALA A 820 9.12 -11.13 -48.62
C ALA A 820 9.20 -9.67 -49.08
N SER A 821 9.78 -9.45 -50.22
CA SER A 821 9.81 -8.14 -50.87
C SER A 821 8.40 -7.66 -51.24
N ASN A 822 8.28 -6.38 -51.51
CA ASN A 822 6.99 -5.80 -51.91
C ASN A 822 6.52 -6.41 -53.24
N GLU A 823 7.45 -6.78 -54.13
CA GLU A 823 7.18 -7.43 -55.40
C GLU A 823 6.62 -8.85 -55.21
N GLU A 824 7.22 -9.61 -54.30
CA GLU A 824 6.75 -10.96 -53.95
C GLU A 824 5.39 -10.93 -53.26
N MET A 825 5.21 -10.02 -52.32
CA MET A 825 3.91 -9.81 -51.66
C MET A 825 2.83 -9.41 -52.66
N GLN A 826 3.15 -8.52 -53.59
CA GLN A 826 2.23 -8.11 -54.66
C GLN A 826 1.87 -9.30 -55.58
N ALA A 827 2.86 -10.03 -56.05
CA ALA A 827 2.64 -11.17 -56.93
C ALA A 827 1.77 -12.26 -56.28
N ALA A 828 2.05 -12.59 -55.00
CA ALA A 828 1.25 -13.54 -54.24
C ALA A 828 -0.19 -13.01 -54.02
N ALA A 829 -0.34 -11.73 -53.75
CA ALA A 829 -1.64 -11.11 -53.56
C ALA A 829 -2.47 -11.08 -54.85
N GLU A 830 -1.86 -10.76 -55.99
CA GLU A 830 -2.50 -10.78 -57.29
C GLU A 830 -3.01 -12.18 -57.66
N ALA A 831 -2.16 -13.21 -57.44
CA ALA A 831 -2.55 -14.61 -57.66
C ALA A 831 -3.74 -15.02 -56.78
N ALA A 832 -3.75 -14.65 -55.49
CA ALA A 832 -4.78 -15.04 -54.56
C ALA A 832 -6.15 -14.40 -54.84
N VAL A 833 -6.16 -13.21 -55.42
CA VAL A 833 -7.40 -12.48 -55.73
C VAL A 833 -7.68 -12.31 -57.23
N ALA A 834 -7.09 -13.15 -58.08
CA ALA A 834 -7.22 -13.13 -59.53
C ALA A 834 -8.68 -13.01 -60.01
N LYS A 835 -9.60 -13.67 -59.32
CA LYS A 835 -11.06 -13.59 -59.56
C LYS A 835 -11.64 -12.18 -59.44
N TRP A 836 -11.03 -11.32 -58.64
CA TRP A 836 -11.50 -9.96 -58.38
C TRP A 836 -10.79 -8.91 -59.26
N THR A 837 -9.69 -9.31 -59.90
CA THR A 837 -8.88 -8.50 -60.78
C THR A 837 -9.03 -8.89 -62.23
N GLU A 838 -9.80 -9.91 -62.54
CA GLU A 838 -10.05 -10.42 -63.91
C GLU A 838 -10.58 -9.31 -64.83
N GLY A 839 -9.93 -9.10 -65.95
CA GLY A 839 -10.30 -8.04 -66.90
C GLY A 839 -9.91 -6.62 -66.48
N LYS A 840 -9.15 -6.44 -65.39
CA LYS A 840 -8.69 -5.14 -64.91
C LYS A 840 -7.17 -5.10 -64.88
N THR A 841 -6.63 -3.89 -64.92
CA THR A 841 -5.18 -3.65 -64.78
C THR A 841 -4.89 -3.15 -63.37
N VAL A 842 -3.95 -3.77 -62.67
CA VAL A 842 -3.45 -3.27 -61.39
C VAL A 842 -2.65 -1.99 -61.68
N VAL A 843 -3.17 -0.86 -61.19
CA VAL A 843 -2.55 0.45 -61.39
C VAL A 843 -1.55 0.75 -60.26
N LYS A 844 -1.79 0.24 -59.07
CA LYS A 844 -0.93 0.44 -57.91
C LYS A 844 -1.16 -0.68 -56.87
N ALA A 845 -0.10 -1.21 -56.36
CA ALA A 845 -0.11 -2.05 -55.15
C ALA A 845 0.42 -1.22 -53.97
N ILE A 846 -0.29 -1.26 -52.84
CA ILE A 846 0.13 -0.69 -51.58
C ILE A 846 0.45 -1.86 -50.67
N CYS A 847 1.73 -2.16 -50.50
CA CYS A 847 2.21 -3.22 -49.62
C CYS A 847 2.60 -2.63 -48.27
N VAL A 848 2.04 -3.19 -47.19
CA VAL A 848 2.42 -2.91 -45.81
C VAL A 848 3.01 -4.23 -45.27
N PRO A 849 4.35 -4.31 -45.14
CA PRO A 849 5.02 -5.55 -44.72
C PRO A 849 4.38 -6.13 -43.43
N GLY A 850 4.14 -7.43 -43.45
CA GLY A 850 3.55 -8.14 -42.30
C GLY A 850 2.09 -7.84 -42.00
N LYS A 851 1.37 -7.00 -42.81
CA LYS A 851 0.00 -6.60 -42.52
C LYS A 851 -0.98 -6.80 -43.68
N LEU A 852 -0.73 -6.14 -44.79
CA LEU A 852 -1.68 -6.17 -45.89
C LEU A 852 -1.04 -5.80 -47.26
N VAL A 853 -1.70 -6.27 -48.33
CA VAL A 853 -1.52 -5.73 -49.67
C VAL A 853 -2.86 -5.22 -50.17
N ASN A 854 -2.92 -3.95 -50.60
CA ASN A 854 -4.11 -3.40 -51.23
C ASN A 854 -3.85 -3.11 -52.72
N LEU A 855 -4.53 -3.85 -53.61
CA LEU A 855 -4.47 -3.70 -55.03
C LEU A 855 -5.48 -2.66 -55.54
N VAL A 856 -5.00 -1.60 -56.11
CA VAL A 856 -5.80 -0.59 -56.82
C VAL A 856 -5.90 -0.98 -58.25
N VAL A 857 -7.09 -1.34 -58.71
CA VAL A 857 -7.36 -1.80 -60.06
C VAL A 857 -8.22 -0.82 -60.85
N LYS A 858 -8.02 -0.77 -62.18
CA LYS A 858 -8.78 0.08 -63.11
C LYS A 858 -9.34 -0.74 -64.24
#